data_829fe15f05d6b2b2421820c4e072f2b8
#
_entry.id   829fe15f05d6b2b2421820c4e072f2b8
#
_cell.length_a   1.000
_cell.length_b   1.000
_cell.length_c   1.000
_cell.angle_alpha   90.00
_cell.angle_beta   90.00
_cell.angle_gamma   90.00
#
_symmetry.space_group_name_H-M   'P 1'
#
loop_
_entity.id
_entity.type
_entity.pdbx_description
1 polymer ?
#
loop_
_entity_poly.entity_id
_entity_poly.type
_entity_poly.pdbx_seq_one_letter_code
_entity_poly.pdbx_strand_id
1 'polypeptide(L)'
;MAPSVQAEVDEGANHTNGFPEFNASRRRQPPPKLKKPVPHYRHLVRWNKYSIPESIEEQQLNQDLLICRQLLNLFFNANMAEAESILAKGQIPVTENQVDLHAFDGLQGTASTNLLQKTLDALGLTLEDIKDDSDDLPSETSSSAASSKDGKKSPSTTPSIAPSTHGKKNKVKKEKEVKSMYYGLGGAIIQGLRALVTFDPEEIEKGVEAFEQAAKAADKLRKGTIIGLGSVKAVGSFVVGTIGAGSFRGMNRVQKHAELIYAESTILRSLLSVLYHVDVWMVFEECINLRHAFTIIQGLKSYMDSVESELRAGKNIDHHQIDEHLVSGVTLSYSLYNIIISFMPDIIVKMLQFIGFPSDRDWGMAMLAACGDWDPMAPPETPAQHAERLASSANDGIRRQFCDMVPIIFQVIVSSFIPMNHVDLNYAQMINDYNLELYPNSPIFLFFKGRHLQVTSKFDDAVSTYKSAQAKIQPRWHNINHIFVFEELMIAMTRSDHETACENSRQLLKESRWSKCCFRYLTVITGYERGVKSERKKIDTLMGKVESGMQTVAGMNLFFETFCARKSKRYLKEGHLLLPSYDFMLLWNTFDMMPLDVLGEALAKISTEVSRLQGLLPQKMKDRENQPLAPKDQTMEAFSGGYLSSIFSNKNALIKDSKVEGYENFYDDYCLAFFLQGVVAYHLAFFPEAAFDREKCELALKSFDTVFRYAPLIKDDTYTYYFTHYYKAKIWIHQGRLDDAQARFKYLLGLSNTNLLGLPALVGGKGKNSLEIMVLFKVHSGLLEIETARAAASGYASSIMSSK
;
A
#
# COMPACT_ATOMS: atom_id res chain seq x y z
N MET A 1 48.50 30.45 -59.99
CA MET A 1 48.11 31.47 -59.04
C MET A 1 46.66 31.87 -59.38
N ALA A 2 45.70 31.32 -58.70
CA ALA A 2 44.33 31.75 -58.78
C ALA A 2 43.70 31.43 -57.45
N PRO A 3 42.92 32.27 -56.80
CA PRO A 3 42.35 32.06 -55.51
C PRO A 3 41.06 31.29 -55.63
N SER A 4 40.88 30.33 -54.72
CA SER A 4 39.69 29.54 -54.54
C SER A 4 38.57 30.40 -53.93
N VAL A 5 37.40 30.35 -54.59
CA VAL A 5 36.13 30.88 -54.08
C VAL A 5 35.50 29.80 -53.20
N GLN A 6 35.43 30.04 -51.90
CA GLN A 6 34.58 29.27 -51.03
C GLN A 6 33.11 29.74 -51.19
N ALA A 7 32.26 28.82 -51.58
CA ALA A 7 30.81 29.03 -51.57
C ALA A 7 30.32 28.83 -50.16
N GLU A 8 29.77 29.88 -49.54
CA GLU A 8 28.94 29.83 -48.37
C GLU A 8 27.68 29.03 -48.68
N VAL A 9 27.53 27.90 -48.03
CA VAL A 9 26.25 27.14 -48.00
C VAL A 9 25.40 27.74 -46.88
N ASP A 10 24.35 28.39 -47.28
CA ASP A 10 23.30 28.92 -46.42
C ASP A 10 22.60 27.74 -45.73
N GLU A 11 22.95 27.47 -44.47
CA GLU A 11 22.22 26.51 -43.63
C GLU A 11 20.87 27.13 -43.25
N GLY A 12 19.87 26.78 -44.07
CA GLY A 12 18.49 27.08 -43.79
C GLY A 12 18.06 26.56 -42.43
N ALA A 13 17.63 27.48 -41.59
CA ALA A 13 17.11 27.25 -40.28
C ALA A 13 15.99 26.18 -40.31
N ASN A 14 16.33 24.96 -39.95
CA ASN A 14 15.37 23.91 -39.63
C ASN A 14 14.71 24.27 -38.33
N HIS A 15 13.56 24.93 -38.37
CA HIS A 15 12.62 25.00 -37.25
C HIS A 15 12.13 23.60 -36.93
N THR A 16 12.87 22.87 -36.08
CA THR A 16 12.36 21.67 -35.40
C THR A 16 11.35 22.14 -34.37
N ASN A 17 10.09 22.11 -34.73
CA ASN A 17 8.97 22.45 -33.88
C ASN A 17 8.93 21.53 -32.62
N GLY A 18 9.29 22.07 -31.45
CA GLY A 18 8.46 21.95 -30.25
C GLY A 18 8.67 20.79 -29.32
N PHE A 19 9.57 19.83 -29.57
CA PHE A 19 9.92 18.83 -28.57
C PHE A 19 11.37 18.99 -28.18
N PRO A 20 11.68 19.39 -26.93
CA PRO A 20 13.05 19.30 -26.42
C PRO A 20 13.52 17.85 -26.51
N GLU A 21 14.80 17.60 -26.80
CA GLU A 21 15.39 16.27 -26.74
C GLU A 21 15.12 15.66 -25.37
N PHE A 22 14.09 14.82 -25.32
CA PHE A 22 13.68 14.15 -24.11
C PHE A 22 14.57 12.92 -23.95
N ASN A 23 15.62 13.08 -23.12
CA ASN A 23 16.41 11.95 -22.69
C ASN A 23 15.59 11.17 -21.67
N ALA A 24 14.83 10.16 -22.16
CA ALA A 24 13.89 9.35 -21.42
C ALA A 24 14.55 8.40 -20.39
N SER A 25 15.86 8.52 -20.16
CA SER A 25 16.47 7.82 -19.03
C SER A 25 15.78 8.33 -17.77
N ARG A 26 15.16 7.44 -17.00
CA ARG A 26 14.79 7.69 -15.60
C ARG A 26 16.08 8.04 -14.84
N ARG A 27 16.63 9.25 -15.07
CA ARG A 27 17.74 9.75 -14.27
C ARG A 27 17.26 9.73 -12.84
N ARG A 28 18.01 9.10 -11.95
CA ARG A 28 17.80 9.18 -10.51
C ARG A 28 17.50 10.64 -10.18
N GLN A 29 16.25 10.90 -9.77
CA GLN A 29 15.95 12.24 -9.27
C GLN A 29 16.76 12.42 -7.99
N PRO A 30 17.45 13.55 -7.80
CA PRO A 30 18.12 13.78 -6.55
C PRO A 30 17.13 13.69 -5.40
N PRO A 31 17.52 13.12 -4.26
CA PRO A 31 16.63 13.03 -3.11
C PRO A 31 16.13 14.43 -2.73
N PRO A 32 14.90 14.52 -2.19
CA PRO A 32 14.34 15.80 -1.80
C PRO A 32 15.25 16.51 -0.80
N LYS A 33 15.38 17.83 -0.93
CA LYS A 33 16.11 18.64 0.05
C LYS A 33 15.33 18.63 1.36
N LEU A 34 15.88 17.96 2.36
CA LEU A 34 15.28 17.86 3.67
C LEU A 34 15.41 19.21 4.42
N LYS A 35 14.34 19.64 5.08
CA LYS A 35 14.32 20.87 5.88
C LYS A 35 15.12 20.76 7.18
N LYS A 36 15.34 19.52 7.64
CA LYS A 36 16.07 19.21 8.88
C LYS A 36 17.03 18.04 8.63
N PRO A 37 18.21 18.02 9.30
CA PRO A 37 19.10 16.87 9.22
C PRO A 37 18.38 15.61 9.76
N VAL A 38 18.70 14.48 9.16
CA VAL A 38 18.19 13.17 9.60
C VAL A 38 19.08 12.67 10.74
N PRO A 39 18.51 12.32 11.89
CA PRO A 39 19.29 11.78 12.98
C PRO A 39 19.65 10.30 12.71
N HIS A 40 20.88 9.94 13.05
CA HIS A 40 21.39 8.56 13.01
C HIS A 40 21.42 8.00 14.43
N TYR A 41 20.33 7.48 14.92
CA TYR A 41 20.23 7.01 16.31
C TYR A 41 21.01 5.73 16.60
N ARG A 42 21.51 5.02 15.59
CA ARG A 42 22.25 3.77 15.76
C ARG A 42 23.49 3.95 16.63
N HIS A 43 24.16 5.11 16.54
CA HIS A 43 25.31 5.45 17.38
C HIS A 43 24.94 5.79 18.84
N LEU A 44 23.66 5.86 19.20
CA LEU A 44 23.20 6.04 20.57
C LEU A 44 23.12 4.73 21.36
N VAL A 45 23.24 3.59 20.68
CA VAL A 45 23.20 2.28 21.34
C VAL A 45 24.38 2.16 22.31
N ARG A 46 24.06 1.98 23.58
CA ARG A 46 25.00 1.84 24.70
C ARG A 46 24.68 0.66 25.59
N TRP A 47 23.50 0.06 25.42
CA TRP A 47 23.16 -1.09 26.20
C TRP A 47 24.08 -2.26 25.83
N ASN A 48 24.69 -2.85 26.86
CA ASN A 48 25.53 -4.02 26.66
C ASN A 48 24.69 -5.27 26.93
N LYS A 49 24.46 -6.09 25.89
CA LYS A 49 23.71 -7.35 25.96
C LYS A 49 24.30 -8.37 26.98
N TYR A 50 25.54 -8.20 27.38
CA TYR A 50 26.23 -9.02 28.38
C TYR A 50 26.13 -8.46 29.82
N SER A 51 25.48 -7.31 30.00
CA SER A 51 25.26 -6.75 31.33
C SER A 51 24.31 -7.64 32.13
N ILE A 52 24.62 -7.82 33.42
CA ILE A 52 23.73 -8.54 34.34
C ILE A 52 22.46 -7.70 34.50
N PRO A 53 21.27 -8.27 34.22
CA PRO A 53 20.00 -7.56 34.39
C PRO A 53 19.81 -7.11 35.85
N GLU A 54 19.34 -5.86 36.02
CA GLU A 54 19.11 -5.24 37.33
C GLU A 54 17.79 -5.69 37.97
N SER A 55 16.85 -6.23 37.15
CA SER A 55 15.55 -6.69 37.66
C SER A 55 15.02 -7.91 36.88
N ILE A 56 14.04 -8.59 37.50
CA ILE A 56 13.33 -9.72 36.86
C ILE A 56 12.63 -9.26 35.58
N GLU A 57 12.07 -8.04 35.55
CA GLU A 57 11.42 -7.48 34.39
C GLU A 57 12.42 -7.23 33.25
N GLU A 58 13.66 -6.87 33.57
CA GLU A 58 14.72 -6.70 32.57
C GLU A 58 15.21 -8.04 32.03
N GLN A 59 15.32 -9.06 32.88
CA GLN A 59 15.62 -10.44 32.45
C GLN A 59 14.55 -10.93 31.50
N GLN A 60 13.27 -10.72 31.83
CA GLN A 60 12.15 -11.09 30.98
C GLN A 60 12.19 -10.32 29.64
N LEU A 61 12.47 -9.02 29.66
CA LEU A 61 12.62 -8.22 28.44
C LEU A 61 13.72 -8.78 27.53
N ASN A 62 14.89 -9.14 28.07
CA ASN A 62 15.99 -9.69 27.29
C ASN A 62 15.61 -11.03 26.64
N GLN A 63 14.99 -11.93 27.38
CA GLN A 63 14.50 -13.20 26.89
C GLN A 63 13.46 -13.00 25.80
N ASP A 64 12.50 -12.12 25.99
CA ASP A 64 11.45 -11.81 25.04
C ASP A 64 12.00 -11.27 23.71
N LEU A 65 13.00 -10.41 23.77
CA LEU A 65 13.65 -9.84 22.60
C LEU A 65 14.41 -10.91 21.80
N LEU A 66 15.07 -11.84 22.47
CA LEU A 66 15.72 -12.99 21.82
C LEU A 66 14.71 -13.88 21.11
N ILE A 67 13.62 -14.23 21.79
CA ILE A 67 12.55 -15.04 21.20
C ILE A 67 11.90 -14.31 20.04
N CYS A 68 11.60 -13.02 20.18
CA CYS A 68 11.06 -12.23 19.09
C CYS A 68 11.99 -12.21 17.86
N ARG A 69 13.29 -12.14 18.05
CA ARG A 69 14.27 -12.25 16.95
C ARG A 69 14.16 -13.60 16.25
N GLN A 70 14.03 -14.70 16.98
CA GLN A 70 13.85 -16.03 16.42
C GLN A 70 12.51 -16.16 15.69
N LEU A 71 11.43 -15.66 16.28
CA LEU A 71 10.12 -15.64 15.65
C LEU A 71 10.14 -14.88 14.31
N LEU A 72 10.83 -13.74 14.26
CA LEU A 72 11.01 -12.99 13.01
C LEU A 72 11.85 -13.76 11.98
N ASN A 73 12.91 -14.45 12.40
CA ASN A 73 13.69 -15.29 11.52
C ASN A 73 12.85 -16.43 10.93
N LEU A 74 12.03 -17.09 11.75
CA LEU A 74 11.11 -18.12 11.27
C LEU A 74 10.06 -17.54 10.32
N PHE A 75 9.48 -16.40 10.69
CA PHE A 75 8.47 -15.71 9.88
C PHE A 75 9.02 -15.32 8.50
N PHE A 76 10.18 -14.67 8.45
CA PHE A 76 10.79 -14.27 7.19
C PHE A 76 11.31 -15.45 6.36
N ASN A 77 11.63 -16.59 6.95
CA ASN A 77 12.03 -17.81 6.23
C ASN A 77 10.85 -18.76 5.92
N ALA A 78 9.63 -18.26 5.89
CA ALA A 78 8.42 -19.02 5.59
C ALA A 78 7.99 -20.10 6.61
N ASN A 79 8.60 -20.13 7.79
CA ASN A 79 8.28 -21.08 8.87
C ASN A 79 7.26 -20.48 9.84
N MET A 80 6.14 -19.99 9.27
CA MET A 80 5.13 -19.25 10.03
C MET A 80 4.36 -20.12 11.02
N ALA A 81 4.17 -21.41 10.71
CA ALA A 81 3.49 -22.34 11.61
C ALA A 81 4.29 -22.61 12.88
N GLU A 82 5.61 -22.75 12.76
CA GLU A 82 6.51 -22.89 13.90
C GLU A 82 6.53 -21.62 14.75
N ALA A 83 6.55 -20.46 14.12
CA ALA A 83 6.43 -19.18 14.85
C ALA A 83 5.12 -19.09 15.63
N GLU A 84 3.98 -19.47 15.02
CA GLU A 84 2.68 -19.54 15.70
C GLU A 84 2.67 -20.55 16.85
N SER A 85 3.29 -21.73 16.68
CA SER A 85 3.38 -22.74 17.73
C SER A 85 4.16 -22.25 18.95
N ILE A 86 5.29 -21.56 18.72
CA ILE A 86 6.05 -20.93 19.83
C ILE A 86 5.20 -19.89 20.57
N LEU A 87 4.47 -19.05 19.84
CA LEU A 87 3.57 -18.05 20.44
C LEU A 87 2.40 -18.68 21.19
N ALA A 88 1.84 -19.80 20.69
CA ALA A 88 0.70 -20.50 21.32
C ALA A 88 1.09 -21.21 22.64
N LYS A 89 2.32 -21.71 22.77
CA LYS A 89 2.83 -22.33 24.00
C LYS A 89 2.96 -21.32 25.16
N GLY A 90 2.84 -20.04 24.84
CA GLY A 90 2.78 -18.96 25.83
C GLY A 90 4.15 -18.54 26.35
N GLN A 91 4.09 -17.58 27.25
CA GLN A 91 5.26 -17.01 27.90
C GLN A 91 5.99 -18.08 28.71
N ILE A 92 7.28 -18.27 28.46
CA ILE A 92 8.14 -19.11 29.31
C ILE A 92 8.54 -18.25 30.49
N PRO A 93 8.12 -18.61 31.72
CA PRO A 93 8.55 -17.88 32.93
C PRO A 93 10.06 -17.95 33.07
N VAL A 94 10.68 -16.82 33.38
CA VAL A 94 12.08 -16.83 33.82
C VAL A 94 12.12 -17.57 35.14
N THR A 95 12.67 -18.78 35.14
CA THR A 95 13.06 -19.48 36.38
C THR A 95 14.43 -18.96 36.80
N GLU A 96 14.73 -18.98 38.12
CA GLU A 96 16.00 -18.47 38.67
C GLU A 96 17.28 -19.14 38.13
N ASN A 97 17.16 -20.17 37.27
CA ASN A 97 18.26 -20.79 36.59
C ASN A 97 18.56 -19.99 35.29
N GLN A 98 19.71 -19.34 35.30
CA GLN A 98 20.29 -18.57 34.22
C GLN A 98 20.18 -19.29 32.87
N VAL A 99 19.47 -18.70 31.90
CA VAL A 99 19.64 -19.04 30.52
C VAL A 99 21.01 -18.50 30.08
N ASP A 100 21.90 -19.39 29.68
CA ASP A 100 23.24 -19.02 29.24
C ASP A 100 23.14 -18.23 27.90
N LEU A 101 23.17 -16.91 28.01
CA LEU A 101 23.11 -15.98 26.87
C LEU A 101 24.30 -16.16 25.90
N HIS A 102 25.40 -16.77 26.37
CA HIS A 102 26.58 -17.01 25.54
C HIS A 102 26.42 -18.14 24.51
N ALA A 103 25.40 -19.02 24.68
CA ALA A 103 25.14 -20.07 23.72
C ALA A 103 24.67 -19.58 22.34
N PHE A 104 24.32 -18.31 22.22
CA PHE A 104 23.72 -17.74 21.03
C PHE A 104 24.68 -16.90 20.13
N ASP A 105 25.87 -16.56 20.62
CA ASP A 105 26.80 -15.68 19.89
C ASP A 105 27.58 -16.37 18.74
N GLY A 106 27.51 -17.70 18.62
CA GLY A 106 28.30 -18.48 17.64
C GLY A 106 27.61 -18.84 16.33
N LEU A 107 26.42 -18.35 16.05
CA LEU A 107 25.57 -18.84 14.97
C LEU A 107 25.39 -17.83 13.82
N GLN A 108 26.50 -17.50 13.16
CA GLN A 108 26.49 -16.92 11.84
C GLN A 108 26.55 -18.04 10.79
N GLY A 109 25.55 -18.09 9.93
CA GLY A 109 25.60 -18.78 8.62
C GLY A 109 25.58 -20.30 8.69
N THR A 110 24.60 -20.91 8.10
CA THR A 110 24.36 -22.35 7.90
C THR A 110 23.72 -23.08 9.07
N ALA A 111 22.46 -23.31 8.94
CA ALA A 111 21.63 -24.28 9.67
C ALA A 111 20.55 -23.66 10.57
N SER A 112 19.48 -23.24 9.95
CA SER A 112 18.25 -22.88 10.69
C SER A 112 17.75 -24.04 11.59
N THR A 113 18.02 -25.30 11.20
CA THR A 113 17.70 -26.50 11.97
C THR A 113 18.51 -26.65 13.26
N ASN A 114 19.82 -26.35 13.25
CA ASN A 114 20.65 -26.44 14.45
C ASN A 114 20.36 -25.32 15.46
N LEU A 115 19.93 -24.16 14.97
CA LEU A 115 19.52 -23.04 15.83
C LEU A 115 18.17 -23.34 16.50
N LEU A 116 17.23 -23.88 15.73
CA LEU A 116 15.93 -24.32 16.24
C LEU A 116 16.10 -25.37 17.34
N GLN A 117 16.96 -26.41 17.11
CA GLN A 117 17.20 -27.46 18.09
C GLN A 117 17.82 -26.91 19.38
N LYS A 118 18.86 -26.08 19.28
CA LYS A 118 19.48 -25.44 20.47
C LYS A 118 18.54 -24.55 21.25
N THR A 119 17.61 -23.88 20.53
CA THR A 119 16.61 -23.05 21.19
C THR A 119 15.57 -23.90 21.90
N LEU A 120 15.13 -24.99 21.28
CA LEU A 120 14.20 -25.94 21.87
C LEU A 120 14.83 -26.62 23.10
N ASP A 121 16.10 -27.00 23.02
CA ASP A 121 16.86 -27.59 24.12
C ASP A 121 17.02 -26.60 25.29
N ALA A 122 17.29 -25.31 24.97
CA ALA A 122 17.39 -24.25 25.99
C ALA A 122 16.04 -23.93 26.64
N LEU A 123 14.93 -24.17 25.92
CA LEU A 123 13.56 -23.99 26.39
C LEU A 123 12.98 -25.25 27.04
N GLY A 124 13.75 -26.38 27.05
CA GLY A 124 13.25 -27.66 27.56
C GLY A 124 12.17 -28.30 26.70
N LEU A 125 12.12 -27.95 25.40
CA LEU A 125 11.15 -28.43 24.42
C LEU A 125 11.84 -29.35 23.41
N THR A 126 11.14 -30.35 22.89
CA THR A 126 11.62 -31.21 21.82
C THR A 126 10.90 -30.92 20.50
N LEU A 127 11.50 -31.27 19.36
CA LEU A 127 10.84 -31.20 18.04
C LEU A 127 9.60 -32.10 17.97
N GLU A 128 9.54 -33.15 18.79
CA GLU A 128 8.40 -34.06 18.90
C GLU A 128 7.21 -33.36 19.60
N ASP A 129 7.48 -32.56 20.62
CA ASP A 129 6.44 -31.77 21.31
C ASP A 129 5.74 -30.75 20.38
N ILE A 130 6.38 -30.41 19.24
CA ILE A 130 5.83 -29.48 18.24
C ILE A 130 5.01 -30.22 17.19
N LYS A 131 5.32 -31.49 16.93
CA LYS A 131 4.66 -32.29 15.88
C LYS A 131 3.36 -32.94 16.32
N ASP A 132 3.24 -33.32 17.59
CA ASP A 132 2.06 -34.03 18.10
C ASP A 132 0.77 -33.16 18.13
N ASP A 133 0.89 -31.82 18.16
CA ASP A 133 -0.27 -30.92 18.11
C ASP A 133 -0.80 -30.62 16.70
N SER A 134 -0.19 -31.16 15.64
CA SER A 134 -0.59 -30.88 14.27
C SER A 134 -1.56 -31.89 13.65
N ASP A 135 -1.73 -33.07 14.24
CA ASP A 135 -2.50 -34.18 13.67
C ASP A 135 -3.92 -34.39 14.25
N ASP A 136 -4.29 -33.70 15.32
CA ASP A 136 -5.61 -33.81 15.94
C ASP A 136 -6.57 -32.67 15.59
N LEU A 137 -6.99 -32.60 14.32
CA LEU A 137 -8.21 -31.86 13.93
C LEU A 137 -9.12 -32.78 13.12
N PRO A 138 -10.37 -32.98 13.57
CA PRO A 138 -11.29 -33.90 12.91
C PRO A 138 -11.68 -33.38 11.51
N SER A 139 -11.51 -34.25 10.53
CA SER A 139 -12.03 -34.07 9.19
C SER A 139 -13.55 -34.04 9.25
N GLU A 140 -14.17 -32.90 8.95
CA GLU A 140 -15.60 -32.81 8.70
C GLU A 140 -15.94 -33.54 7.41
N THR A 141 -16.41 -34.76 7.56
CA THR A 141 -17.17 -35.43 6.51
C THR A 141 -18.63 -35.08 6.64
N SER A 142 -19.16 -34.56 5.54
CA SER A 142 -20.59 -34.32 5.31
C SER A 142 -21.45 -35.57 5.54
N SER A 143 -22.52 -35.45 6.29
CA SER A 143 -23.72 -36.24 6.06
C SER A 143 -24.99 -35.51 6.45
N SER A 144 -25.90 -35.59 5.54
CA SER A 144 -27.22 -34.99 5.47
C SER A 144 -28.22 -35.68 6.41
N ALA A 145 -29.25 -34.92 6.72
CA ALA A 145 -30.68 -35.28 6.78
C ALA A 145 -31.37 -35.46 8.12
N ALA A 146 -32.42 -34.70 8.19
CA ALA A 146 -33.78 -35.01 8.61
C ALA A 146 -34.23 -34.77 10.07
N SER A 147 -35.02 -33.71 10.16
CA SER A 147 -36.41 -33.60 10.64
C SER A 147 -36.77 -33.99 12.09
N SER A 148 -37.36 -33.10 12.74
CA SER A 148 -38.75 -32.97 13.22
C SER A 148 -38.92 -32.61 14.69
N LYS A 149 -39.62 -31.49 14.86
CA LYS A 149 -40.80 -31.21 15.72
C LYS A 149 -40.75 -31.24 17.24
N ASP A 150 -41.18 -30.08 17.71
CA ASP A 150 -42.15 -29.80 18.78
C ASP A 150 -41.79 -29.91 20.27
N GLY A 151 -42.07 -28.81 20.98
CA GLY A 151 -42.56 -28.90 22.32
C GLY A 151 -42.24 -27.76 23.29
N LYS A 152 -43.05 -26.70 23.27
CA LYS A 152 -43.34 -25.67 24.28
C LYS A 152 -43.10 -26.04 25.76
N LYS A 153 -42.58 -25.08 26.54
CA LYS A 153 -43.21 -24.36 27.67
C LYS A 153 -42.22 -24.08 28.79
N SER A 154 -42.08 -22.78 29.14
CA SER A 154 -41.72 -22.29 30.46
C SER A 154 -42.93 -22.37 31.39
N PRO A 155 -42.93 -21.98 32.69
CA PRO A 155 -42.02 -21.13 33.45
C PRO A 155 -41.80 -21.52 34.93
N SER A 156 -40.96 -20.74 35.61
CA SER A 156 -41.13 -20.20 37.00
C SER A 156 -40.54 -20.91 38.21
N THR A 157 -39.92 -20.02 38.98
CA THR A 157 -39.90 -19.82 40.46
C THR A 157 -38.73 -20.33 41.24
N THR A 158 -38.04 -19.30 41.81
CA THR A 158 -37.20 -19.27 43.02
C THR A 158 -38.06 -19.70 44.28
N PRO A 159 -37.55 -19.86 45.50
CA PRO A 159 -36.25 -19.45 46.12
C PRO A 159 -35.71 -20.40 47.26
N SER A 160 -34.48 -20.06 47.72
CA SER A 160 -34.08 -19.93 49.15
C SER A 160 -33.34 -21.06 49.89
N ILE A 161 -32.35 -20.52 50.65
CA ILE A 161 -31.82 -20.88 51.95
C ILE A 161 -30.53 -21.72 52.01
N ALA A 162 -29.49 -21.04 52.54
CA ALA A 162 -28.23 -21.55 53.06
C ALA A 162 -28.39 -22.39 54.33
N PRO A 163 -27.36 -23.13 54.84
CA PRO A 163 -26.32 -22.46 55.60
C PRO A 163 -24.88 -23.04 55.51
N SER A 164 -23.99 -22.17 55.83
CA SER A 164 -22.60 -22.19 56.33
C SER A 164 -21.97 -23.53 56.78
N THR A 165 -20.75 -23.80 56.25
CA THR A 165 -19.66 -24.35 57.05
C THR A 165 -18.31 -23.78 56.68
N HIS A 166 -17.59 -23.24 57.68
CA HIS A 166 -16.24 -22.70 57.60
C HIS A 166 -15.22 -23.79 57.17
N GLY A 167 -14.61 -23.59 55.97
CA GLY A 167 -13.36 -24.21 55.61
C GLY A 167 -12.36 -23.14 55.22
N LYS A 168 -11.36 -22.90 56.08
CA LYS A 168 -10.19 -22.07 55.77
C LYS A 168 -9.47 -22.65 54.55
N LYS A 169 -9.78 -22.14 53.35
CA LYS A 169 -8.96 -22.36 52.15
C LYS A 169 -7.78 -21.41 52.22
N ASN A 170 -6.58 -21.97 52.44
CA ASN A 170 -5.32 -21.29 52.19
C ASN A 170 -5.38 -20.63 50.83
N LYS A 171 -5.41 -19.30 50.79
CA LYS A 171 -5.12 -18.53 49.59
C LYS A 171 -3.65 -18.75 49.26
N VAL A 172 -3.36 -19.73 48.39
CA VAL A 172 -2.14 -19.73 47.60
C VAL A 172 -2.17 -18.38 46.84
N LYS A 173 -1.24 -17.50 47.19
CA LYS A 173 -0.96 -16.30 46.39
C LYS A 173 -0.67 -16.79 44.97
N LYS A 174 -1.61 -16.63 44.02
CA LYS A 174 -1.28 -16.73 42.62
C LYS A 174 -0.19 -15.67 42.40
N GLU A 175 1.03 -16.13 42.22
CA GLU A 175 2.10 -15.29 41.69
C GLU A 175 1.54 -14.55 40.46
N LYS A 176 1.70 -13.23 40.45
CA LYS A 176 1.26 -12.42 39.32
C LYS A 176 2.14 -12.78 38.13
N GLU A 177 1.60 -13.59 37.23
CA GLU A 177 2.18 -13.88 35.94
C GLU A 177 2.43 -12.56 35.23
N VAL A 178 3.68 -12.18 35.08
CA VAL A 178 4.08 -10.98 34.34
C VAL A 178 3.93 -11.35 32.85
N LYS A 179 2.83 -10.95 32.24
CA LYS A 179 2.64 -11.19 30.80
C LYS A 179 3.65 -10.38 30.00
N SER A 180 4.42 -11.05 29.17
CA SER A 180 5.37 -10.43 28.29
C SER A 180 4.68 -9.48 27.29
N MET A 181 5.14 -8.24 27.22
CA MET A 181 4.63 -7.25 26.29
C MET A 181 5.01 -7.56 24.84
N TYR A 182 6.19 -8.13 24.62
CA TYR A 182 6.67 -8.49 23.28
C TYR A 182 5.99 -9.73 22.70
N TYR A 183 5.69 -10.75 23.52
CA TYR A 183 4.85 -11.87 23.11
C TYR A 183 3.45 -11.40 22.70
N GLY A 184 2.87 -10.51 23.52
CA GLY A 184 1.58 -9.92 23.19
C GLY A 184 1.57 -9.20 21.85
N LEU A 185 2.59 -8.38 21.60
CA LEU A 185 2.73 -7.66 20.33
C LEU A 185 3.00 -8.61 19.16
N GLY A 186 3.89 -9.60 19.31
CA GLY A 186 4.21 -10.58 18.26
C GLY A 186 2.98 -11.38 17.83
N GLY A 187 2.20 -11.89 18.78
CA GLY A 187 0.94 -12.57 18.51
C GLY A 187 -0.09 -11.67 17.83
N ALA A 188 -0.20 -10.42 18.29
CA ALA A 188 -1.10 -9.43 17.68
C ALA A 188 -0.70 -9.07 16.24
N ILE A 189 0.61 -8.97 15.94
CA ILE A 189 1.10 -8.72 14.57
C ILE A 189 0.73 -9.88 13.65
N ILE A 190 0.93 -11.13 14.05
CA ILE A 190 0.57 -12.30 13.25
C ILE A 190 -0.94 -12.35 13.01
N GLN A 191 -1.74 -12.11 14.04
CA GLN A 191 -3.20 -12.06 13.91
C GLN A 191 -3.66 -10.89 13.02
N GLY A 192 -3.03 -9.72 13.14
CA GLY A 192 -3.28 -8.57 12.28
C GLY A 192 -2.92 -8.81 10.82
N LEU A 193 -1.80 -9.49 10.55
CA LEU A 193 -1.42 -9.90 9.19
C LEU A 193 -2.43 -10.89 8.60
N ARG A 194 -2.91 -11.86 9.40
CA ARG A 194 -3.97 -12.77 8.98
C ARG A 194 -5.25 -12.02 8.64
N ALA A 195 -5.64 -11.07 9.45
CA ALA A 195 -6.77 -10.19 9.20
C ALA A 195 -6.64 -9.40 7.88
N LEU A 196 -5.48 -8.81 7.64
CA LEU A 196 -5.20 -8.05 6.40
C LEU A 196 -5.19 -8.92 5.14
N VAL A 197 -4.66 -10.15 5.24
CA VAL A 197 -4.60 -11.07 4.10
C VAL A 197 -5.98 -11.65 3.76
N THR A 198 -6.81 -11.92 4.76
CA THR A 198 -8.14 -12.53 4.54
C THR A 198 -9.24 -11.51 4.33
N PHE A 199 -9.12 -10.30 4.87
CA PHE A 199 -10.19 -9.30 4.98
C PHE A 199 -11.48 -9.88 5.58
N ASP A 200 -11.32 -10.88 6.46
CA ASP A 200 -12.42 -11.52 7.14
C ASP A 200 -12.79 -10.71 8.40
N PRO A 201 -14.06 -10.29 8.57
CA PRO A 201 -14.50 -9.53 9.73
C PRO A 201 -14.13 -10.18 11.07
N GLU A 202 -14.27 -11.51 11.20
CA GLU A 202 -13.90 -12.23 12.42
C GLU A 202 -12.39 -12.19 12.69
N GLU A 203 -11.56 -12.30 11.66
CA GLU A 203 -10.10 -12.20 11.81
C GLU A 203 -9.67 -10.77 12.12
N ILE A 204 -10.37 -9.76 11.59
CA ILE A 204 -10.11 -8.34 11.93
C ILE A 204 -10.46 -8.08 13.40
N GLU A 205 -11.61 -8.56 13.88
CA GLU A 205 -12.02 -8.42 15.28
C GLU A 205 -11.01 -9.07 16.23
N LYS A 206 -10.58 -10.30 15.95
CA LYS A 206 -9.51 -10.99 16.70
C LYS A 206 -8.20 -10.20 16.70
N GLY A 207 -7.87 -9.56 15.58
CA GLY A 207 -6.69 -8.69 15.46
C GLY A 207 -6.79 -7.46 16.35
N VAL A 208 -7.94 -6.78 16.35
CA VAL A 208 -8.21 -5.63 17.23
C VAL A 208 -8.09 -6.03 18.71
N GLU A 209 -8.72 -7.16 19.11
CA GLU A 209 -8.61 -7.69 20.47
C GLU A 209 -7.16 -8.04 20.87
N ALA A 210 -6.40 -8.67 19.95
CA ALA A 210 -5.02 -9.05 20.21
C ALA A 210 -4.14 -7.82 20.44
N PHE A 211 -4.27 -6.75 19.63
CA PHE A 211 -3.55 -5.50 19.86
C PHE A 211 -4.00 -4.79 21.13
N GLU A 212 -5.26 -4.85 21.49
CA GLU A 212 -5.74 -4.31 22.77
C GLU A 212 -5.13 -5.04 23.97
N GLN A 213 -5.00 -6.37 23.89
CA GLN A 213 -4.36 -7.17 24.93
C GLN A 213 -2.85 -6.86 25.04
N ALA A 214 -2.16 -6.66 23.91
CA ALA A 214 -0.75 -6.25 23.89
C ALA A 214 -0.57 -4.87 24.52
N ALA A 215 -1.42 -3.90 24.18
CA ALA A 215 -1.43 -2.58 24.81
C ALA A 215 -1.65 -2.67 26.34
N LYS A 216 -2.59 -3.51 26.80
CA LYS A 216 -2.85 -3.72 28.23
C LYS A 216 -1.67 -4.40 28.94
N ALA A 217 -0.96 -5.29 28.28
CA ALA A 217 0.25 -5.92 28.86
C ALA A 217 1.35 -4.86 29.05
N ALA A 218 1.62 -4.04 28.06
CA ALA A 218 2.57 -2.94 28.15
C ALA A 218 2.16 -1.88 29.20
N ASP A 219 0.86 -1.53 29.28
CA ASP A 219 0.36 -0.53 30.23
C ASP A 219 0.61 -0.91 31.69
N LYS A 220 0.70 -2.18 32.03
CA LYS A 220 1.04 -2.64 33.39
C LYS A 220 2.47 -2.28 33.77
N LEU A 221 3.40 -2.31 32.82
CA LEU A 221 4.80 -2.00 33.04
C LEU A 221 5.10 -0.49 33.01
N ARG A 222 4.20 0.30 32.36
CA ARG A 222 4.24 1.78 32.38
C ARG A 222 3.87 2.38 33.75
N LYS A 223 3.00 1.73 34.50
CA LYS A 223 2.29 2.26 35.71
C LYS A 223 3.17 2.48 36.93
N GLY A 224 4.44 2.72 36.78
CA GLY A 224 5.29 3.11 37.91
C GLY A 224 5.76 4.56 37.88
N THR A 225 5.62 5.27 36.75
CA THR A 225 6.39 6.49 36.50
C THR A 225 5.59 7.73 36.14
N ILE A 226 4.37 7.61 35.60
CA ILE A 226 3.53 8.75 35.26
C ILE A 226 2.26 8.75 36.08
N ILE A 227 2.35 9.32 37.30
CA ILE A 227 1.18 9.71 38.07
C ILE A 227 0.46 10.82 37.33
N GLY A 228 -0.61 10.47 36.61
CA GLY A 228 -1.50 11.47 36.00
C GLY A 228 -2.10 11.12 34.63
N LEU A 229 -1.57 10.18 33.86
CA LEU A 229 -2.13 9.82 32.54
C LEU A 229 -2.91 8.51 32.49
N GLY A 230 -2.86 7.69 33.54
CA GLY A 230 -3.46 6.34 33.57
C GLY A 230 -4.96 6.28 33.91
N SER A 231 -5.65 7.40 34.05
CA SER A 231 -7.08 7.40 34.41
C SER A 231 -7.82 8.60 33.83
N VAL A 232 -7.74 8.76 32.51
CA VAL A 232 -8.63 9.73 31.84
C VAL A 232 -9.76 8.99 31.17
N LYS A 233 -10.69 8.50 31.97
CA LYS A 233 -12.10 8.60 31.67
C LYS A 233 -12.51 10.04 31.97
N ALA A 234 -12.06 10.96 31.18
CA ALA A 234 -12.49 12.34 31.22
C ALA A 234 -12.72 12.85 29.80
N VAL A 235 -13.88 12.62 29.30
CA VAL A 235 -14.55 13.51 28.37
C VAL A 235 -14.50 14.90 29.03
N GLY A 236 -13.59 15.76 28.54
CA GLY A 236 -13.67 17.15 28.97
C GLY A 236 -12.37 17.92 29.23
N SER A 237 -11.18 17.38 29.10
CA SER A 237 -9.96 18.17 29.23
C SER A 237 -9.09 18.11 27.99
N PHE A 238 -9.26 19.08 27.12
CA PHE A 238 -8.45 19.35 25.92
C PHE A 238 -7.08 19.99 26.24
N VAL A 239 -6.51 19.73 27.38
CA VAL A 239 -5.16 20.18 27.69
C VAL A 239 -4.23 18.99 27.64
N VAL A 240 -3.80 18.63 26.42
CA VAL A 240 -2.73 17.67 26.22
C VAL A 240 -1.40 18.41 26.40
N GLY A 241 -0.83 18.29 27.60
CA GLY A 241 0.57 18.58 27.79
C GLY A 241 1.40 17.68 26.87
N THR A 242 2.29 18.24 26.06
CA THR A 242 3.30 17.50 25.32
C THR A 242 4.10 16.68 26.32
N ILE A 243 4.16 15.33 26.11
CA ILE A 243 5.08 14.48 26.84
C ILE A 243 6.48 14.88 26.37
N GLY A 244 7.19 15.65 27.15
CA GLY A 244 8.51 16.15 26.78
C GLY A 244 9.61 15.11 27.01
N ALA A 245 10.79 15.34 26.41
CA ALA A 245 11.99 14.50 26.59
C ALA A 245 12.33 14.23 28.07
N GLY A 246 12.02 15.17 28.97
CA GLY A 246 12.25 15.05 30.41
C GLY A 246 11.52 13.87 31.06
N SER A 247 10.35 13.51 30.57
CA SER A 247 9.56 12.41 31.13
C SER A 247 10.23 11.04 30.94
N PHE A 248 11.02 10.87 29.86
CA PHE A 248 11.67 9.58 29.54
C PHE A 248 13.06 9.43 30.18
N ARG A 249 13.67 10.53 30.66
CA ARG A 249 15.00 10.49 31.28
C ARG A 249 15.02 9.70 32.59
N GLY A 250 13.96 9.73 33.37
CA GLY A 250 13.83 9.01 34.63
C GLY A 250 13.32 7.57 34.49
N MET A 251 12.97 7.13 33.27
CA MET A 251 12.48 5.79 33.00
C MET A 251 13.64 4.80 32.84
N ASN A 252 13.47 3.60 33.40
CA ASN A 252 14.39 2.50 33.11
C ASN A 252 14.16 1.95 31.69
N ARG A 253 15.00 1.00 31.26
CA ARG A 253 14.93 0.39 29.91
C ARG A 253 13.57 -0.28 29.67
N VAL A 254 13.07 -1.09 30.62
CA VAL A 254 11.78 -1.79 30.52
C VAL A 254 10.62 -0.82 30.31
N GLN A 255 10.60 0.29 31.04
CA GLN A 255 9.55 1.29 30.95
C GLN A 255 9.54 2.00 29.59
N LYS A 256 10.73 2.32 29.03
CA LYS A 256 10.84 2.91 27.67
C LYS A 256 10.30 1.95 26.61
N HIS A 257 10.63 0.66 26.70
CA HIS A 257 10.05 -0.37 25.84
C HIS A 257 8.54 -0.50 26.01
N ALA A 258 8.04 -0.43 27.26
CA ALA A 258 6.61 -0.52 27.54
C ALA A 258 5.83 0.67 26.91
N GLU A 259 6.40 1.88 26.95
CA GLU A 259 5.82 3.06 26.27
C GLU A 259 5.77 2.86 24.76
N LEU A 260 6.86 2.35 24.15
CA LEU A 260 6.93 2.06 22.73
C LEU A 260 5.90 1.01 22.30
N ILE A 261 5.85 -0.14 22.99
CA ILE A 261 4.92 -1.25 22.67
C ILE A 261 3.46 -0.81 22.86
N TYR A 262 3.16 -0.04 23.90
CA TYR A 262 1.82 0.50 24.10
C TYR A 262 1.40 1.40 22.94
N ALA A 263 2.27 2.29 22.49
CA ALA A 263 1.99 3.18 21.39
C ALA A 263 1.82 2.43 20.06
N GLU A 264 2.72 1.49 19.74
CA GLU A 264 2.64 0.65 18.55
C GLU A 264 1.36 -0.20 18.52
N SER A 265 1.05 -0.87 19.64
CA SER A 265 -0.18 -1.68 19.74
C SER A 265 -1.44 -0.82 19.57
N THR A 266 -1.44 0.39 20.14
CA THR A 266 -2.58 1.32 19.99
C THR A 266 -2.73 1.80 18.54
N ILE A 267 -1.63 2.14 17.86
CA ILE A 267 -1.65 2.56 16.44
C ILE A 267 -2.19 1.42 15.56
N LEU A 268 -1.66 0.21 15.70
CA LEU A 268 -2.06 -0.93 14.87
C LEU A 268 -3.51 -1.36 15.17
N ARG A 269 -3.93 -1.32 16.44
CA ARG A 269 -5.32 -1.52 16.83
C ARG A 269 -6.25 -0.52 16.15
N SER A 270 -5.92 0.77 16.23
CA SER A 270 -6.75 1.83 15.65
C SER A 270 -6.83 1.73 14.13
N LEU A 271 -5.74 1.39 13.45
CA LEU A 271 -5.74 1.18 12.01
C LEU A 271 -6.65 0.00 11.60
N LEU A 272 -6.58 -1.13 12.30
CA LEU A 272 -7.46 -2.28 12.06
C LEU A 272 -8.92 -1.97 12.41
N SER A 273 -9.16 -1.25 13.50
CA SER A 273 -10.50 -0.84 13.93
C SER A 273 -11.18 0.04 12.88
N VAL A 274 -10.46 0.98 12.27
CA VAL A 274 -10.98 1.83 11.19
C VAL A 274 -11.37 1.00 9.96
N LEU A 275 -10.67 -0.09 9.66
CA LEU A 275 -11.03 -0.98 8.56
C LEU A 275 -12.33 -1.77 8.81
N TYR A 276 -12.65 -2.04 10.08
CA TYR A 276 -13.80 -2.85 10.49
C TYR A 276 -15.08 -2.03 10.71
N HIS A 277 -14.96 -0.84 11.31
CA HIS A 277 -16.09 -0.05 11.74
C HIS A 277 -16.56 0.98 10.69
N VAL A 278 -17.88 1.07 10.58
CA VAL A 278 -18.61 1.88 9.59
C VAL A 278 -18.94 3.29 10.13
N ASP A 279 -18.85 3.49 11.46
CA ASP A 279 -19.37 4.68 12.10
C ASP A 279 -18.34 5.82 12.16
N VAL A 280 -18.71 6.99 11.64
CA VAL A 280 -17.87 8.20 11.65
C VAL A 280 -17.44 8.60 13.08
N TRP A 281 -18.29 8.34 14.07
CA TRP A 281 -17.97 8.63 15.46
C TRP A 281 -16.84 7.76 16.00
N MET A 282 -16.83 6.48 15.64
CA MET A 282 -15.75 5.56 15.99
C MET A 282 -14.43 5.93 15.29
N VAL A 283 -14.48 6.37 14.03
CA VAL A 283 -13.29 6.88 13.33
C VAL A 283 -12.71 8.09 14.08
N PHE A 284 -13.56 8.96 14.60
CA PHE A 284 -13.12 10.12 15.40
C PHE A 284 -12.47 9.68 16.72
N GLU A 285 -13.03 8.70 17.43
CA GLU A 285 -12.46 8.13 18.64
C GLU A 285 -11.08 7.50 18.38
N GLU A 286 -10.96 6.75 17.28
CA GLU A 286 -9.67 6.18 16.88
C GLU A 286 -8.64 7.23 16.46
N CYS A 287 -9.05 8.35 15.90
CA CYS A 287 -8.15 9.48 15.66
C CYS A 287 -7.58 10.06 16.97
N ILE A 288 -8.37 10.10 18.05
CA ILE A 288 -7.89 10.52 19.37
C ILE A 288 -6.88 9.51 19.93
N ASN A 289 -7.15 8.21 19.79
CA ASN A 289 -6.25 7.15 20.21
C ASN A 289 -4.91 7.20 19.45
N LEU A 290 -4.96 7.36 18.14
CA LEU A 290 -3.79 7.56 17.27
C LEU A 290 -2.97 8.76 17.69
N ARG A 291 -3.63 9.89 18.01
CA ARG A 291 -2.95 11.08 18.53
C ARG A 291 -2.21 10.79 19.83
N HIS A 292 -2.88 10.15 20.79
CA HIS A 292 -2.27 9.84 22.07
C HIS A 292 -1.03 8.94 21.90
N ALA A 293 -1.16 7.89 21.12
CA ALA A 293 -0.06 6.98 20.81
C ALA A 293 1.10 7.72 20.10
N PHE A 294 0.78 8.59 19.15
CA PHE A 294 1.80 9.38 18.46
C PHE A 294 2.52 10.38 19.37
N THR A 295 1.80 10.97 20.34
CA THR A 295 2.42 11.86 21.35
C THR A 295 3.51 11.12 22.14
N ILE A 296 3.30 9.84 22.46
CA ILE A 296 4.29 8.98 23.11
C ILE A 296 5.51 8.78 22.20
N ILE A 297 5.27 8.38 20.94
CA ILE A 297 6.36 8.17 19.95
C ILE A 297 7.17 9.45 19.73
N GLN A 298 6.51 10.59 19.62
CA GLN A 298 7.18 11.90 19.51
C GLN A 298 7.99 12.23 20.74
N GLY A 299 7.49 11.91 21.93
CA GLY A 299 8.23 12.07 23.19
C GLY A 299 9.47 11.20 23.23
N LEU A 300 9.38 9.93 22.84
CA LEU A 300 10.54 9.02 22.73
C LEU A 300 11.55 9.54 21.70
N LYS A 301 11.10 10.01 20.55
CA LYS A 301 11.97 10.61 19.53
C LYS A 301 12.68 11.86 20.08
N SER A 302 11.95 12.76 20.74
CA SER A 302 12.52 13.95 21.36
C SER A 302 13.52 13.62 22.48
N TYR A 303 13.27 12.53 23.22
CA TYR A 303 14.22 12.00 24.17
C TYR A 303 15.51 11.54 23.48
N MET A 304 15.43 10.78 22.39
CA MET A 304 16.61 10.35 21.62
C MET A 304 17.37 11.53 21.03
N ASP A 305 16.69 12.56 20.49
CA ASP A 305 17.33 13.80 20.04
C ASP A 305 18.11 14.50 21.17
N SER A 306 17.54 14.48 22.40
CA SER A 306 18.23 15.08 23.56
C SER A 306 19.50 14.31 23.94
N VAL A 307 19.45 12.98 23.89
CA VAL A 307 20.62 12.11 24.15
C VAL A 307 21.66 12.28 23.04
N GLU A 308 21.26 12.39 21.78
CA GLU A 308 22.16 12.69 20.68
C GLU A 308 22.89 14.04 20.89
N SER A 309 22.16 15.04 21.37
CA SER A 309 22.75 16.34 21.68
C SER A 309 23.74 16.25 22.84
N GLU A 310 23.50 15.40 23.83
CA GLU A 310 24.45 15.13 24.92
C GLU A 310 25.72 14.44 24.42
N LEU A 311 25.56 13.43 23.55
CA LEU A 311 26.70 12.74 22.93
C LEU A 311 27.57 13.72 22.10
N ARG A 312 26.93 14.57 21.28
CA ARG A 312 27.61 15.60 20.51
C ARG A 312 28.33 16.62 21.41
N ALA A 313 27.83 16.84 22.60
CA ALA A 313 28.47 17.68 23.62
C ALA A 313 29.57 16.94 24.42
N GLY A 314 29.93 15.70 24.04
CA GLY A 314 30.98 14.90 24.68
C GLY A 314 30.59 14.34 26.05
N LYS A 315 29.29 14.29 26.40
CA LYS A 315 28.83 13.72 27.67
C LYS A 315 28.73 12.20 27.56
N ASN A 316 28.97 11.51 28.67
CA ASN A 316 28.68 10.08 28.76
C ASN A 316 27.16 9.84 28.75
N ILE A 317 26.70 8.96 27.85
CA ILE A 317 25.29 8.60 27.64
C ILE A 317 24.97 7.15 28.06
N ASP A 318 25.91 6.39 28.65
CA ASP A 318 25.74 4.96 28.98
C ASP A 318 24.58 4.72 29.95
N HIS A 319 24.35 5.66 30.88
CA HIS A 319 23.26 5.60 31.84
C HIS A 319 21.85 5.64 31.22
N HIS A 320 21.75 6.03 29.94
CA HIS A 320 20.46 6.01 29.23
C HIS A 320 20.04 4.60 28.81
N GLN A 321 20.96 3.63 28.73
CA GLN A 321 20.72 2.23 28.39
C GLN A 321 19.88 2.06 27.11
N ILE A 322 20.18 2.88 26.09
CA ILE A 322 19.49 2.79 24.78
C ILE A 322 20.03 1.55 24.06
N ASP A 323 19.10 0.71 23.58
CA ASP A 323 19.41 -0.46 22.79
C ASP A 323 18.92 -0.33 21.32
N GLU A 324 19.37 -1.24 20.46
CA GLU A 324 19.01 -1.29 19.05
C GLU A 324 17.52 -1.54 18.79
N HIS A 325 16.84 -2.21 19.72
CA HIS A 325 15.41 -2.51 19.61
C HIS A 325 14.56 -1.28 19.86
N LEU A 326 14.93 -0.45 20.83
CA LEU A 326 14.29 0.84 21.07
C LEU A 326 14.53 1.78 19.88
N VAL A 327 15.78 1.86 19.39
CA VAL A 327 16.15 2.70 18.24
C VAL A 327 15.33 2.35 17.02
N SER A 328 15.30 1.08 16.62
CA SER A 328 14.56 0.64 15.43
C SER A 328 13.05 0.82 15.59
N GLY A 329 12.51 0.64 16.80
CA GLY A 329 11.09 0.82 17.06
C GLY A 329 10.63 2.27 16.99
N VAL A 330 11.36 3.19 17.62
CA VAL A 330 11.04 4.62 17.56
C VAL A 330 11.19 5.14 16.12
N THR A 331 12.24 4.71 15.41
CA THR A 331 12.45 5.10 14.01
C THR A 331 11.30 4.62 13.13
N LEU A 332 10.93 3.34 13.22
CA LEU A 332 9.81 2.77 12.43
C LEU A 332 8.50 3.51 12.71
N SER A 333 8.12 3.61 13.99
CA SER A 333 6.82 4.14 14.38
C SER A 333 6.67 5.62 14.04
N TYR A 334 7.71 6.44 14.27
CA TYR A 334 7.70 7.85 13.94
C TYR A 334 7.68 8.09 12.42
N SER A 335 8.46 7.31 11.66
CA SER A 335 8.50 7.40 10.20
C SER A 335 7.19 6.96 9.57
N LEU A 336 6.62 5.82 9.98
CA LEU A 336 5.34 5.33 9.49
C LEU A 336 4.22 6.35 9.71
N TYR A 337 4.17 6.98 10.88
CA TYR A 337 3.19 8.02 11.14
C TYR A 337 3.29 9.16 10.11
N ASN A 338 4.50 9.70 9.90
CA ASN A 338 4.71 10.79 8.94
C ASN A 338 4.30 10.39 7.51
N ILE A 339 4.62 9.16 7.11
CA ILE A 339 4.29 8.63 5.79
C ILE A 339 2.77 8.45 5.66
N ILE A 340 2.11 7.79 6.61
CA ILE A 340 0.66 7.53 6.56
C ILE A 340 -0.14 8.82 6.54
N ILE A 341 0.19 9.77 7.41
CA ILE A 341 -0.52 11.06 7.46
C ILE A 341 -0.36 11.84 6.14
N SER A 342 0.76 11.69 5.44
CA SER A 342 0.97 12.35 4.15
C SER A 342 0.00 11.89 3.05
N PHE A 343 -0.63 10.73 3.21
CA PHE A 343 -1.65 10.20 2.29
C PHE A 343 -3.09 10.53 2.70
N MET A 344 -3.28 11.10 3.89
CA MET A 344 -4.62 11.44 4.37
C MET A 344 -5.18 12.66 3.62
N PRO A 345 -6.49 12.70 3.37
CA PRO A 345 -7.15 13.88 2.80
C PRO A 345 -6.91 15.14 3.63
N ASP A 346 -6.81 16.29 2.96
CA ASP A 346 -6.51 17.58 3.59
C ASP A 346 -7.38 17.91 4.80
N ILE A 347 -8.63 17.46 4.83
CA ILE A 347 -9.52 17.70 5.95
C ILE A 347 -9.10 16.95 7.20
N ILE A 348 -8.66 15.70 7.04
CA ILE A 348 -8.12 14.89 8.13
C ILE A 348 -6.77 15.45 8.56
N VAL A 349 -5.93 15.81 7.58
CA VAL A 349 -4.61 16.42 7.85
C VAL A 349 -4.78 17.75 8.60
N LYS A 350 -5.72 18.63 8.20
CA LYS A 350 -6.02 19.87 8.90
C LYS A 350 -6.55 19.63 10.32
N MET A 351 -7.41 18.63 10.49
CA MET A 351 -7.86 18.18 11.80
C MET A 351 -6.69 17.73 12.68
N LEU A 352 -5.76 16.92 12.13
CA LEU A 352 -4.57 16.43 12.81
C LEU A 352 -3.53 17.55 13.01
N GLN A 353 -3.37 18.46 12.04
CA GLN A 353 -2.47 19.63 12.13
C GLN A 353 -2.96 20.67 13.15
N PHE A 354 -4.28 20.89 13.26
CA PHE A 354 -4.86 21.68 14.35
C PHE A 354 -4.47 21.13 15.71
N ILE A 355 -4.13 19.86 15.76
CA ILE A 355 -3.64 19.13 16.92
C ILE A 355 -2.10 19.23 17.06
N GLY A 356 -1.39 19.90 16.13
CA GLY A 356 0.03 20.27 16.28
C GLY A 356 1.05 19.29 15.68
N PHE A 357 0.67 18.41 14.75
CA PHE A 357 1.59 17.45 14.14
C PHE A 357 1.71 17.63 12.62
N PRO A 358 2.76 18.32 12.14
CA PRO A 358 3.07 18.33 10.72
C PRO A 358 3.54 16.95 10.25
N SER A 359 3.08 16.51 9.09
CA SER A 359 3.61 15.32 8.42
C SER A 359 4.72 15.72 7.45
N ASP A 360 5.80 14.94 7.43
CA ASP A 360 6.91 15.10 6.50
C ASP A 360 7.32 13.71 6.01
N ARG A 361 6.76 13.30 4.86
CA ARG A 361 6.99 11.99 4.26
C ARG A 361 8.46 11.78 3.91
N ASP A 362 9.05 12.77 3.26
CA ASP A 362 10.41 12.64 2.75
C ASP A 362 11.42 12.52 3.90
N TRP A 363 11.18 13.26 4.97
CA TRP A 363 11.98 13.11 6.18
C TRP A 363 11.75 11.75 6.87
N GLY A 364 10.51 11.25 6.92
CA GLY A 364 10.19 9.91 7.42
C GLY A 364 10.90 8.81 6.63
N MET A 365 10.90 8.89 5.30
CA MET A 365 11.61 7.95 4.43
C MET A 365 13.13 8.00 4.66
N ALA A 366 13.69 9.20 4.82
CA ALA A 366 15.11 9.35 5.11
C ALA A 366 15.49 8.81 6.50
N MET A 367 14.61 8.89 7.50
CA MET A 367 14.86 8.23 8.80
C MET A 367 14.89 6.70 8.67
N LEU A 368 13.99 6.11 7.87
CA LEU A 368 14.01 4.66 7.62
C LEU A 368 15.31 4.25 6.92
N ALA A 369 15.75 5.04 5.94
CA ALA A 369 17.02 4.82 5.25
C ALA A 369 18.20 4.86 6.26
N ALA A 370 18.23 5.86 7.13
CA ALA A 370 19.26 5.99 8.15
C ALA A 370 19.28 4.83 9.17
N CYS A 371 18.14 4.17 9.43
CA CYS A 371 18.07 2.99 10.28
C CYS A 371 18.91 1.82 9.73
N GLY A 372 19.02 1.75 8.40
CA GLY A 372 19.77 0.71 7.69
C GLY A 372 21.11 1.17 7.14
N ASP A 373 21.51 2.38 7.45
CA ASP A 373 22.66 3.03 6.81
C ASP A 373 22.57 3.02 5.27
N TRP A 374 21.34 3.15 4.75
CA TRP A 374 21.08 3.24 3.33
C TRP A 374 21.26 4.67 2.83
N ASP A 375 22.11 4.85 1.83
CA ASP A 375 22.23 6.11 1.11
C ASP A 375 21.82 5.91 -0.36
N PRO A 376 20.69 6.47 -0.80
CA PRO A 376 20.24 6.35 -2.19
C PRO A 376 21.23 6.95 -3.20
N MET A 377 22.14 7.84 -2.76
CA MET A 377 23.12 8.51 -3.63
C MET A 377 24.51 7.88 -3.54
N ALA A 378 24.72 6.93 -2.63
CA ALA A 378 26.01 6.25 -2.54
C ALA A 378 26.33 5.48 -3.81
N PRO A 379 27.61 5.35 -4.18
CA PRO A 379 28.03 4.41 -5.20
C PRO A 379 27.67 2.97 -4.77
N PRO A 380 27.55 2.03 -5.72
CA PRO A 380 27.35 0.62 -5.39
C PRO A 380 28.38 0.14 -4.37
N GLU A 381 27.93 -0.60 -3.37
CA GLU A 381 28.78 -1.16 -2.34
C GLU A 381 29.86 -2.08 -2.95
N THR A 382 31.06 -2.01 -2.41
CA THR A 382 32.08 -3.02 -2.69
C THR A 382 31.71 -4.34 -2.01
N PRO A 383 32.20 -5.50 -2.52
CA PRO A 383 31.94 -6.80 -1.88
C PRO A 383 32.35 -6.85 -0.40
N ALA A 384 33.40 -6.11 -0.01
CA ALA A 384 33.83 -6.02 1.39
C ALA A 384 32.84 -5.25 2.27
N GLN A 385 32.34 -4.11 1.80
CA GLN A 385 31.31 -3.32 2.50
C GLN A 385 30.00 -4.09 2.62
N HIS A 386 29.62 -4.80 1.57
CA HIS A 386 28.44 -5.64 1.58
C HIS A 386 28.56 -6.81 2.60
N ALA A 387 29.72 -7.50 2.63
CA ALA A 387 29.98 -8.54 3.62
C ALA A 387 29.98 -7.98 5.05
N GLU A 388 30.52 -6.78 5.28
CA GLU A 388 30.49 -6.12 6.58
C GLU A 388 29.05 -5.79 7.00
N ARG A 389 28.21 -5.29 6.08
CA ARG A 389 26.80 -5.02 6.33
C ARG A 389 26.04 -6.29 6.72
N LEU A 390 26.26 -7.40 5.99
CA LEU A 390 25.66 -8.70 6.33
C LEU A 390 26.11 -9.19 7.72
N ALA A 391 27.39 -9.08 8.03
CA ALA A 391 27.92 -9.47 9.34
C ALA A 391 27.36 -8.62 10.48
N SER A 392 27.11 -7.31 10.24
CA SER A 392 26.57 -6.39 11.24
C SER A 392 25.07 -6.63 11.53
N SER A 393 24.35 -7.37 10.67
CA SER A 393 22.91 -7.62 10.80
C SER A 393 22.52 -8.31 12.11
N ALA A 394 23.41 -9.09 12.70
CA ALA A 394 23.22 -9.71 14.02
C ALA A 394 22.99 -8.70 15.14
N ASN A 395 23.46 -7.45 14.96
CA ASN A 395 23.33 -6.37 15.93
C ASN A 395 22.16 -5.41 15.58
N ASP A 396 21.35 -5.73 14.57
CA ASP A 396 20.21 -4.92 14.21
C ASP A 396 19.05 -5.10 15.21
N GLY A 397 18.26 -4.05 15.41
CA GLY A 397 17.04 -4.14 16.19
C GLY A 397 15.97 -5.00 15.51
N ILE A 398 15.08 -5.60 16.29
CA ILE A 398 14.04 -6.53 15.78
C ILE A 398 13.06 -5.89 14.75
N ARG A 399 13.06 -4.58 14.60
CA ARG A 399 12.21 -3.88 13.62
C ARG A 399 12.97 -3.43 12.37
N ARG A 400 14.25 -3.85 12.26
CA ARG A 400 15.12 -3.41 11.15
C ARG A 400 14.54 -3.78 9.78
N GLN A 401 14.09 -5.02 9.60
CA GLN A 401 13.50 -5.50 8.35
C GLN A 401 12.22 -4.75 7.99
N PHE A 402 11.41 -4.37 8.98
CA PHE A 402 10.22 -3.55 8.72
C PHE A 402 10.58 -2.13 8.29
N CYS A 403 11.68 -1.56 8.81
CA CYS A 403 12.22 -0.29 8.32
C CYS A 403 12.63 -0.36 6.85
N ASP A 404 13.13 -1.51 6.39
CA ASP A 404 13.48 -1.75 4.98
C ASP A 404 12.26 -2.00 4.11
N MET A 405 11.24 -2.72 4.64
CA MET A 405 10.03 -3.03 3.89
C MET A 405 9.24 -1.77 3.50
N VAL A 406 9.19 -0.76 4.35
CA VAL A 406 8.40 0.45 4.08
C VAL A 406 8.91 1.21 2.83
N PRO A 407 10.21 1.52 2.67
CA PRO A 407 10.72 2.08 1.42
C PRO A 407 10.45 1.19 0.20
N ILE A 408 10.62 -0.13 0.31
CA ILE A 408 10.34 -1.05 -0.79
C ILE A 408 8.85 -0.98 -1.18
N ILE A 409 7.93 -1.08 -0.21
CA ILE A 409 6.48 -0.97 -0.44
C ILE A 409 6.15 0.35 -1.13
N PHE A 410 6.74 1.45 -0.66
CA PHE A 410 6.53 2.76 -1.25
C PHE A 410 6.99 2.82 -2.71
N GLN A 411 8.20 2.31 -3.00
CA GLN A 411 8.83 2.40 -4.31
C GLN A 411 8.19 1.45 -5.36
N VAL A 412 7.79 0.23 -4.97
CA VAL A 412 7.34 -0.79 -5.94
C VAL A 412 5.84 -1.08 -5.90
N ILE A 413 5.14 -0.74 -4.80
CA ILE A 413 3.70 -0.99 -4.67
C ILE A 413 2.93 0.32 -4.75
N VAL A 414 3.13 1.25 -3.79
CA VAL A 414 2.35 2.49 -3.73
C VAL A 414 2.56 3.33 -4.99
N SER A 415 3.80 3.46 -5.45
CA SER A 415 4.15 4.22 -6.67
C SER A 415 3.53 3.63 -7.95
N SER A 416 3.24 2.33 -7.98
CA SER A 416 2.60 1.70 -9.13
C SER A 416 1.10 2.02 -9.24
N PHE A 417 0.45 2.37 -8.14
CA PHE A 417 -0.96 2.79 -8.13
C PHE A 417 -1.13 4.31 -8.17
N ILE A 418 -0.29 5.01 -7.45
CA ILE A 418 -0.31 6.47 -7.35
C ILE A 418 1.02 6.97 -7.87
N PRO A 419 1.06 7.72 -9.01
CA PRO A 419 2.29 8.30 -9.50
C PRO A 419 2.93 9.18 -8.42
N MET A 420 4.18 8.91 -8.09
CA MET A 420 4.90 9.57 -6.99
C MET A 420 6.19 10.17 -7.52
N ASN A 421 6.61 11.29 -6.92
CA ASN A 421 7.94 11.86 -7.17
C ASN A 421 9.00 11.11 -6.37
N HIS A 422 10.23 11.17 -6.82
CA HIS A 422 11.39 10.54 -6.16
C HIS A 422 11.29 9.02 -6.03
N VAL A 423 10.66 8.36 -7.03
CA VAL A 423 10.67 6.89 -7.13
C VAL A 423 12.05 6.44 -7.64
N ASP A 424 12.73 5.61 -6.84
CA ASP A 424 13.99 4.98 -7.21
C ASP A 424 13.88 3.45 -7.06
N LEU A 425 13.56 2.78 -8.16
CA LEU A 425 13.40 1.33 -8.20
C LEU A 425 14.72 0.59 -7.95
N ASN A 426 15.88 1.18 -8.32
CA ASN A 426 17.19 0.57 -8.06
C ASN A 426 17.51 0.60 -6.57
N TYR A 427 17.15 1.68 -5.87
CA TYR A 427 17.27 1.77 -4.42
C TYR A 427 16.41 0.71 -3.72
N ALA A 428 15.16 0.54 -4.16
CA ALA A 428 14.29 -0.50 -3.62
C ALA A 428 14.83 -1.91 -3.89
N GLN A 429 15.40 -2.14 -5.09
CA GLN A 429 16.02 -3.42 -5.44
C GLN A 429 17.22 -3.71 -4.52
N MET A 430 18.11 -2.76 -4.31
CA MET A 430 19.28 -2.90 -3.45
C MET A 430 18.90 -3.34 -2.02
N ILE A 431 17.91 -2.68 -1.43
CA ILE A 431 17.41 -3.04 -0.09
C ILE A 431 16.78 -4.43 -0.11
N ASN A 432 16.02 -4.75 -1.14
CA ASN A 432 15.34 -6.05 -1.24
C ASN A 432 16.31 -7.20 -1.46
N ASP A 433 17.35 -7.02 -2.29
CA ASP A 433 18.37 -8.04 -2.54
C ASP A 433 19.17 -8.35 -1.26
N TYR A 434 19.54 -7.33 -0.46
CA TYR A 434 20.12 -7.52 0.86
C TYR A 434 19.24 -8.38 1.79
N ASN A 435 17.94 -8.06 1.85
CA ASN A 435 17.02 -8.82 2.68
C ASN A 435 16.77 -10.25 2.15
N LEU A 436 16.88 -10.48 0.84
CA LEU A 436 16.83 -11.82 0.25
C LEU A 436 18.08 -12.64 0.52
N GLU A 437 19.24 -12.02 0.69
CA GLU A 437 20.44 -12.74 1.16
C GLU A 437 20.29 -13.19 2.62
N LEU A 438 19.70 -12.36 3.48
CA LEU A 438 19.40 -12.75 4.86
C LEU A 438 18.28 -13.80 4.95
N TYR A 439 17.26 -13.68 4.10
CA TYR A 439 16.03 -14.50 4.13
C TYR A 439 15.69 -15.04 2.72
N PRO A 440 16.48 -15.97 2.18
CA PRO A 440 16.34 -16.43 0.78
C PRO A 440 15.01 -17.16 0.50
N ASN A 441 14.34 -17.61 1.54
CA ASN A 441 13.06 -18.30 1.43
C ASN A 441 11.84 -17.40 1.74
N SER A 442 12.07 -16.11 1.96
CA SER A 442 10.99 -15.21 2.36
C SER A 442 9.96 -14.99 1.25
N PRO A 443 8.70 -15.42 1.41
CA PRO A 443 7.65 -15.10 0.44
C PRO A 443 7.44 -13.59 0.30
N ILE A 444 7.66 -12.84 1.37
CA ILE A 444 7.46 -11.38 1.40
C ILE A 444 8.50 -10.67 0.52
N PHE A 445 9.78 -10.94 0.73
CA PHE A 445 10.84 -10.32 -0.08
C PHE A 445 10.86 -10.85 -1.52
N LEU A 446 10.47 -12.11 -1.74
CA LEU A 446 10.23 -12.65 -3.08
C LEU A 446 9.02 -11.98 -3.76
N PHE A 447 7.96 -11.64 -3.03
CA PHE A 447 6.85 -10.85 -3.55
C PHE A 447 7.34 -9.46 -4.01
N PHE A 448 8.13 -8.77 -3.21
CA PHE A 448 8.69 -7.48 -3.60
C PHE A 448 9.60 -7.58 -4.81
N LYS A 449 10.41 -8.65 -4.93
CA LYS A 449 11.22 -8.92 -6.12
C LYS A 449 10.34 -9.12 -7.35
N GLY A 450 9.31 -9.94 -7.25
CA GLY A 450 8.35 -10.15 -8.32
C GLY A 450 7.65 -8.86 -8.74
N ARG A 451 7.20 -8.03 -7.78
CA ARG A 451 6.62 -6.71 -8.06
C ARG A 451 7.62 -5.76 -8.71
N HIS A 452 8.88 -5.74 -8.26
CA HIS A 452 9.93 -4.94 -8.91
C HIS A 452 10.11 -5.35 -10.37
N LEU A 453 10.19 -6.66 -10.64
CA LEU A 453 10.30 -7.20 -12.00
C LEU A 453 9.07 -6.84 -12.84
N GLN A 454 7.87 -6.88 -12.26
CA GLN A 454 6.62 -6.52 -12.93
C GLN A 454 6.56 -5.03 -13.28
N VAL A 455 6.90 -4.13 -12.35
CA VAL A 455 6.90 -2.68 -12.61
C VAL A 455 8.04 -2.23 -13.52
N THR A 456 9.05 -3.08 -13.75
CA THR A 456 10.12 -2.90 -14.74
C THR A 456 9.87 -3.70 -16.03
N SER A 457 8.63 -4.13 -16.27
CA SER A 457 8.18 -4.82 -17.49
C SER A 457 8.83 -6.20 -17.76
N LYS A 458 9.41 -6.85 -16.74
CA LYS A 458 10.06 -8.18 -16.82
C LYS A 458 9.09 -9.27 -16.36
N PHE A 459 8.02 -9.49 -17.13
CA PHE A 459 6.89 -10.33 -16.71
C PHE A 459 7.24 -11.80 -16.52
N ASP A 460 8.10 -12.41 -17.36
CA ASP A 460 8.48 -13.83 -17.23
C ASP A 460 9.25 -14.08 -15.96
N ASP A 461 10.20 -13.21 -15.65
CA ASP A 461 10.98 -13.28 -14.42
C ASP A 461 10.08 -13.03 -13.18
N ALA A 462 9.10 -12.12 -13.30
CA ALA A 462 8.13 -11.85 -12.24
C ALA A 462 7.29 -13.10 -11.93
N VAL A 463 6.71 -13.74 -12.97
CA VAL A 463 5.91 -14.97 -12.81
C VAL A 463 6.75 -16.11 -12.24
N SER A 464 7.98 -16.30 -12.72
CA SER A 464 8.91 -17.29 -12.17
C SER A 464 9.20 -17.05 -10.68
N THR A 465 9.41 -15.79 -10.31
CA THR A 465 9.66 -15.39 -8.92
C THR A 465 8.43 -15.62 -8.05
N TYR A 466 7.23 -15.30 -8.52
CA TYR A 466 5.97 -15.56 -7.79
C TYR A 466 5.75 -17.05 -7.56
N LYS A 467 5.94 -17.89 -8.58
CA LYS A 467 5.83 -19.35 -8.43
C LYS A 467 6.86 -19.90 -7.44
N SER A 468 8.08 -19.39 -7.45
CA SER A 468 9.11 -19.75 -6.45
C SER A 468 8.69 -19.37 -5.04
N ALA A 469 8.07 -18.20 -4.85
CA ALA A 469 7.55 -17.78 -3.55
C ALA A 469 6.39 -18.65 -3.06
N GLN A 470 5.42 -18.95 -3.94
CA GLN A 470 4.28 -19.81 -3.64
C GLN A 470 4.70 -21.20 -3.15
N ALA A 471 5.73 -21.79 -3.80
CA ALA A 471 6.27 -23.09 -3.41
C ALA A 471 6.86 -23.14 -1.99
N LYS A 472 7.14 -21.98 -1.38
CA LYS A 472 7.71 -21.87 -0.03
C LYS A 472 6.66 -21.62 1.05
N ILE A 473 5.40 -21.35 0.67
CA ILE A 473 4.33 -21.05 1.60
C ILE A 473 3.77 -22.33 2.21
N GLN A 474 3.72 -22.39 3.53
CA GLN A 474 3.16 -23.52 4.26
C GLN A 474 1.63 -23.61 4.07
N PRO A 475 1.06 -24.84 4.04
CA PRO A 475 -0.38 -25.05 3.80
C PRO A 475 -1.30 -24.25 4.73
N ARG A 476 -0.93 -24.08 5.98
CA ARG A 476 -1.72 -23.30 6.97
C ARG A 476 -1.83 -21.80 6.61
N TRP A 477 -0.90 -21.29 5.82
CA TRP A 477 -0.84 -19.90 5.36
C TRP A 477 -1.16 -19.76 3.86
N HIS A 478 -1.83 -20.75 3.28
CA HIS A 478 -2.11 -20.78 1.85
C HIS A 478 -2.85 -19.52 1.33
N ASN A 479 -3.58 -18.81 2.20
CA ASN A 479 -4.26 -17.56 1.83
C ASN A 479 -3.30 -16.48 1.32
N ILE A 480 -2.03 -16.51 1.74
CA ILE A 480 -1.00 -15.61 1.19
C ILE A 480 -0.79 -15.86 -0.31
N ASN A 481 -0.98 -17.09 -0.80
CA ASN A 481 -0.87 -17.42 -2.21
C ASN A 481 -1.80 -16.58 -3.10
N HIS A 482 -2.94 -16.14 -2.56
CA HIS A 482 -3.89 -15.37 -3.35
C HIS A 482 -3.33 -14.06 -3.88
N ILE A 483 -2.36 -13.44 -3.19
CA ILE A 483 -1.70 -12.23 -3.65
C ILE A 483 -0.88 -12.53 -4.91
N PHE A 484 -0.12 -13.63 -4.92
CA PHE A 484 0.69 -14.04 -6.07
C PHE A 484 -0.18 -14.45 -7.25
N VAL A 485 -1.23 -15.26 -7.01
CA VAL A 485 -2.19 -15.65 -8.04
C VAL A 485 -2.88 -14.43 -8.65
N PHE A 486 -3.16 -13.39 -7.85
CA PHE A 486 -3.72 -12.14 -8.36
C PHE A 486 -2.74 -11.39 -9.28
N GLU A 487 -1.46 -11.29 -8.91
CA GLU A 487 -0.46 -10.66 -9.77
C GLU A 487 -0.24 -11.46 -11.07
N GLU A 488 -0.21 -12.80 -10.99
CA GLU A 488 -0.15 -13.66 -12.18
C GLU A 488 -1.40 -13.51 -13.06
N LEU A 489 -2.59 -13.36 -12.47
CA LEU A 489 -3.81 -13.04 -13.19
C LEU A 489 -3.69 -11.72 -13.95
N MET A 490 -3.18 -10.67 -13.30
CA MET A 490 -3.00 -9.36 -13.94
C MET A 490 -2.00 -9.42 -15.10
N ILE A 491 -0.89 -10.15 -14.96
CA ILE A 491 0.08 -10.37 -16.04
C ILE A 491 -0.56 -11.17 -17.20
N ALA A 492 -1.30 -12.23 -16.90
CA ALA A 492 -1.98 -13.04 -17.92
C ALA A 492 -3.02 -12.22 -18.70
N MET A 493 -3.83 -11.40 -18.01
CA MET A 493 -4.77 -10.48 -18.65
C MET A 493 -4.04 -9.48 -19.57
N THR A 494 -2.91 -8.95 -19.12
CA THR A 494 -2.10 -7.99 -19.89
C THR A 494 -1.60 -8.61 -21.19
N ARG A 495 -1.14 -9.86 -21.14
CA ARG A 495 -0.68 -10.62 -22.31
C ARG A 495 -1.80 -11.21 -23.15
N SER A 496 -3.05 -10.96 -22.82
CA SER A 496 -4.22 -11.61 -23.44
C SER A 496 -4.16 -13.15 -23.39
N ASP A 497 -3.44 -13.71 -22.40
CA ASP A 497 -3.49 -15.14 -22.08
C ASP A 497 -4.79 -15.47 -21.32
N HIS A 498 -5.87 -15.58 -22.09
CA HIS A 498 -7.20 -15.77 -21.53
C HIS A 498 -7.39 -17.11 -20.79
N GLU A 499 -6.59 -18.13 -21.11
CA GLU A 499 -6.67 -19.44 -20.44
C GLU A 499 -6.13 -19.31 -19.00
N THR A 500 -4.88 -18.91 -18.86
CA THR A 500 -4.26 -18.69 -17.53
C THR A 500 -5.03 -17.66 -16.70
N ALA A 501 -5.50 -16.57 -17.33
CA ALA A 501 -6.30 -15.56 -16.65
C ALA A 501 -7.62 -16.15 -16.11
N CYS A 502 -8.28 -17.00 -16.87
CA CYS A 502 -9.51 -17.66 -16.48
C CYS A 502 -9.29 -18.68 -15.36
N GLU A 503 -8.21 -19.43 -15.38
CA GLU A 503 -7.85 -20.36 -14.31
C GLU A 503 -7.56 -19.64 -13.01
N ASN A 504 -6.69 -18.65 -13.03
CA ASN A 504 -6.32 -17.87 -11.85
C ASN A 504 -7.53 -17.14 -11.23
N SER A 505 -8.39 -16.54 -12.07
CA SER A 505 -9.59 -15.86 -11.58
C SER A 505 -10.60 -16.82 -10.93
N ARG A 506 -10.74 -18.04 -11.46
CA ARG A 506 -11.58 -19.10 -10.87
C ARG A 506 -11.02 -19.61 -9.55
N GLN A 507 -9.70 -19.78 -9.47
CA GLN A 507 -9.03 -20.14 -8.23
C GLN A 507 -9.31 -19.09 -7.15
N LEU A 508 -9.06 -17.82 -7.43
CA LEU A 508 -9.32 -16.73 -6.50
C LEU A 508 -10.80 -16.64 -6.10
N LEU A 509 -11.70 -16.81 -7.04
CA LEU A 509 -13.14 -16.84 -6.73
C LEU A 509 -13.51 -17.98 -5.78
N LYS A 510 -12.91 -19.16 -5.93
CA LYS A 510 -13.16 -20.33 -5.08
C LYS A 510 -12.57 -20.16 -3.69
N GLU A 511 -11.32 -19.80 -3.61
CA GLU A 511 -10.48 -19.93 -2.42
C GLU A 511 -10.40 -18.63 -1.60
N SER A 512 -10.29 -17.48 -2.25
CA SER A 512 -10.14 -16.21 -1.56
C SER A 512 -11.43 -15.73 -0.91
N ARG A 513 -11.33 -15.23 0.30
CA ARG A 513 -12.44 -14.55 1.00
C ARG A 513 -12.52 -13.06 0.66
N TRP A 514 -11.45 -12.50 0.08
CA TRP A 514 -11.40 -11.12 -0.35
C TRP A 514 -12.32 -10.90 -1.55
N SER A 515 -13.00 -9.78 -1.60
CA SER A 515 -13.83 -9.27 -2.70
C SER A 515 -14.45 -10.31 -3.65
N LYS A 516 -15.47 -11.03 -3.20
CA LYS A 516 -16.25 -11.93 -4.10
C LYS A 516 -16.88 -11.19 -5.28
N CYS A 517 -17.15 -9.89 -5.15
CA CYS A 517 -17.61 -9.03 -6.23
C CYS A 517 -16.55 -8.94 -7.35
N CYS A 518 -15.32 -8.55 -6.98
CA CYS A 518 -14.22 -8.39 -7.92
C CYS A 518 -13.87 -9.73 -8.62
N PHE A 519 -13.72 -10.82 -7.85
CA PHE A 519 -13.35 -12.10 -8.45
C PHE A 519 -14.44 -12.74 -9.28
N ARG A 520 -15.73 -12.51 -9.00
CA ARG A 520 -16.81 -12.87 -9.92
C ARG A 520 -16.69 -12.12 -11.23
N TYR A 521 -16.49 -10.80 -11.15
CA TYR A 521 -16.34 -9.97 -12.33
C TYR A 521 -15.12 -10.39 -13.17
N LEU A 522 -13.95 -10.58 -12.56
CA LEU A 522 -12.74 -11.04 -13.25
C LEU A 522 -12.94 -12.41 -13.91
N THR A 523 -13.57 -13.36 -13.22
CA THR A 523 -13.90 -14.69 -13.80
C THR A 523 -14.83 -14.57 -14.99
N VAL A 524 -15.76 -13.62 -14.95
CA VAL A 524 -16.68 -13.38 -16.06
C VAL A 524 -15.96 -12.78 -17.27
N ILE A 525 -15.20 -11.68 -17.07
CA ILE A 525 -14.58 -10.99 -18.21
C ILE A 525 -13.49 -11.84 -18.87
N THR A 526 -12.68 -12.58 -18.10
CA THR A 526 -11.68 -13.50 -18.66
C THR A 526 -12.32 -14.66 -19.40
N GLY A 527 -13.42 -15.23 -18.88
CA GLY A 527 -14.20 -16.26 -19.56
C GLY A 527 -14.92 -15.72 -20.79
N TYR A 528 -15.41 -14.48 -20.75
CA TYR A 528 -16.05 -13.79 -21.88
C TYR A 528 -15.06 -13.58 -23.03
N GLU A 529 -13.86 -13.07 -22.75
CA GLU A 529 -12.83 -12.82 -23.75
C GLU A 529 -12.21 -14.10 -24.33
N ARG A 530 -12.20 -15.21 -23.55
CA ARG A 530 -11.86 -16.54 -24.04
C ARG A 530 -12.79 -17.02 -25.15
N GLY A 531 -14.02 -16.54 -25.17
CA GLY A 531 -14.96 -16.75 -26.25
C GLY A 531 -15.59 -18.15 -26.37
N VAL A 532 -15.52 -18.98 -25.33
CA VAL A 532 -16.09 -20.35 -25.35
C VAL A 532 -17.60 -20.30 -25.23
N LYS A 533 -18.31 -20.60 -26.35
CA LYS A 533 -19.78 -20.51 -26.44
C LYS A 533 -20.51 -21.34 -25.40
N SER A 534 -20.01 -22.52 -25.01
CA SER A 534 -20.63 -23.42 -24.02
C SER A 534 -20.63 -22.82 -22.60
N GLU A 535 -19.76 -21.86 -22.30
CA GLU A 535 -19.67 -21.20 -21.00
C GLU A 535 -20.59 -19.98 -20.86
N ARG A 536 -21.22 -19.51 -21.93
CA ARG A 536 -22.03 -18.27 -21.94
C ARG A 536 -23.08 -18.23 -20.82
N LYS A 537 -23.84 -19.32 -20.63
CA LYS A 537 -24.84 -19.37 -19.55
C LYS A 537 -24.25 -19.26 -18.16
N LYS A 538 -23.06 -19.83 -17.94
CA LYS A 538 -22.34 -19.72 -16.66
C LYS A 538 -21.87 -18.28 -16.43
N ILE A 539 -21.35 -17.64 -17.48
CA ILE A 539 -20.91 -16.24 -17.49
C ILE A 539 -22.09 -15.33 -17.14
N ASP A 540 -23.24 -15.47 -17.80
CA ASP A 540 -24.44 -14.67 -17.56
C ASP A 540 -24.95 -14.84 -16.11
N THR A 541 -24.99 -16.11 -15.62
CA THR A 541 -25.40 -16.40 -14.24
C THR A 541 -24.45 -15.78 -13.21
N LEU A 542 -23.15 -15.84 -13.46
CA LEU A 542 -22.14 -15.32 -12.54
C LEU A 542 -22.12 -13.78 -12.56
N MET A 543 -22.32 -13.18 -13.73
CA MET A 543 -22.46 -11.73 -13.88
C MET A 543 -23.63 -11.20 -13.04
N GLY A 544 -24.77 -11.91 -13.02
CA GLY A 544 -25.93 -11.55 -12.18
C GLY A 544 -25.64 -11.60 -10.67
N LYS A 545 -24.55 -12.25 -10.26
CA LYS A 545 -24.15 -12.37 -8.85
C LYS A 545 -23.02 -11.42 -8.43
N VAL A 546 -22.50 -10.61 -9.35
CA VAL A 546 -21.36 -9.72 -9.07
C VAL A 546 -21.70 -8.74 -7.95
N GLU A 547 -22.78 -8.00 -8.08
CA GLU A 547 -23.19 -6.97 -7.11
C GLU A 547 -23.43 -7.55 -5.70
N SER A 548 -24.02 -8.74 -5.60
CA SER A 548 -24.29 -9.38 -4.31
C SER A 548 -23.02 -9.82 -3.55
N GLY A 549 -21.86 -9.71 -4.16
CA GLY A 549 -20.57 -10.00 -3.55
C GLY A 549 -19.81 -8.78 -3.06
N MET A 550 -20.41 -7.60 -3.13
CA MET A 550 -19.77 -6.36 -2.65
C MET A 550 -19.56 -6.41 -1.14
N GLN A 551 -18.41 -5.91 -0.72
CA GLN A 551 -18.02 -5.75 0.68
C GLN A 551 -18.03 -4.27 1.06
N THR A 552 -18.43 -4.00 2.28
CA THR A 552 -18.37 -2.66 2.84
C THR A 552 -17.21 -2.62 3.83
N VAL A 553 -16.25 -1.72 3.59
CA VAL A 553 -15.10 -1.49 4.47
C VAL A 553 -15.22 -0.07 5.00
N ALA A 554 -15.17 0.09 6.31
CA ALA A 554 -15.36 1.39 6.97
C ALA A 554 -16.64 2.13 6.50
N GLY A 555 -17.72 1.39 6.24
CA GLY A 555 -18.98 1.96 5.75
C GLY A 555 -19.01 2.38 4.29
N MET A 556 -17.92 2.18 3.58
CA MET A 556 -17.80 2.56 2.18
C MET A 556 -17.67 1.34 1.29
N ASN A 557 -18.34 1.38 0.15
CA ASN A 557 -18.10 0.40 -0.90
C ASN A 557 -16.71 0.67 -1.52
N LEU A 558 -15.96 -0.40 -1.73
CA LEU A 558 -14.66 -0.30 -2.40
C LEU A 558 -14.86 0.20 -3.84
N PHE A 559 -14.05 1.14 -4.28
CA PHE A 559 -14.21 1.80 -5.59
C PHE A 559 -14.17 0.81 -6.76
N PHE A 560 -13.29 -0.20 -6.70
CA PHE A 560 -13.17 -1.23 -7.72
C PHE A 560 -14.38 -2.19 -7.71
N GLU A 561 -15.02 -2.46 -6.55
CA GLU A 561 -16.26 -3.24 -6.49
C GLU A 561 -17.45 -2.47 -7.05
N THR A 562 -17.51 -1.16 -6.79
CA THR A 562 -18.52 -0.28 -7.37
C THR A 562 -18.40 -0.26 -8.89
N PHE A 563 -17.18 -0.23 -9.44
CA PHE A 563 -16.91 -0.37 -10.87
C PHE A 563 -17.42 -1.71 -11.40
N CYS A 564 -17.01 -2.85 -10.78
CA CYS A 564 -17.44 -4.19 -11.19
C CYS A 564 -18.98 -4.34 -11.19
N ALA A 565 -19.65 -3.86 -10.13
CA ALA A 565 -21.10 -3.89 -10.02
C ALA A 565 -21.80 -3.07 -11.10
N ARG A 566 -21.26 -1.89 -11.45
CA ARG A 566 -21.80 -1.05 -12.52
C ARG A 566 -21.64 -1.70 -13.89
N LYS A 567 -20.44 -2.21 -14.20
CA LYS A 567 -20.18 -2.92 -15.45
C LYS A 567 -21.03 -4.20 -15.58
N SER A 568 -21.28 -4.90 -14.47
CA SER A 568 -22.17 -6.08 -14.47
C SER A 568 -23.61 -5.72 -14.80
N LYS A 569 -24.15 -4.64 -14.23
CA LYS A 569 -25.49 -4.14 -14.55
C LYS A 569 -25.61 -3.78 -16.04
N ARG A 570 -24.60 -3.13 -16.58
CA ARG A 570 -24.55 -2.79 -18.00
C ARG A 570 -24.52 -4.03 -18.88
N TYR A 571 -23.69 -5.02 -18.56
CA TYR A 571 -23.67 -6.29 -19.28
C TYR A 571 -25.02 -7.01 -19.27
N LEU A 572 -25.68 -7.08 -18.12
CA LEU A 572 -26.98 -7.73 -18.01
C LEU A 572 -28.06 -7.05 -18.86
N LYS A 573 -27.94 -5.74 -19.08
CA LYS A 573 -28.85 -4.97 -19.91
C LYS A 573 -28.56 -5.10 -21.41
N GLU A 574 -27.29 -5.07 -21.80
CA GLU A 574 -26.84 -4.94 -23.18
C GLU A 574 -26.28 -6.25 -23.78
N GLY A 575 -25.95 -7.23 -22.95
CA GLY A 575 -25.42 -8.53 -23.35
C GLY A 575 -23.95 -8.48 -23.80
N HIS A 576 -23.25 -7.35 -23.69
CA HIS A 576 -21.84 -7.20 -24.08
C HIS A 576 -21.10 -6.18 -23.20
N LEU A 577 -19.76 -6.26 -23.23
CA LEU A 577 -18.82 -5.25 -22.71
C LEU A 577 -17.73 -5.03 -23.76
N LEU A 578 -17.30 -3.80 -23.91
CA LEU A 578 -16.19 -3.43 -24.77
C LEU A 578 -14.88 -3.55 -24.01
N LEU A 579 -13.93 -4.35 -24.54
CA LEU A 579 -12.55 -4.44 -24.04
C LEU A 579 -12.46 -4.53 -22.49
N PRO A 580 -13.23 -5.41 -21.82
CA PRO A 580 -13.44 -5.35 -20.38
C PRO A 580 -12.16 -5.60 -19.58
N SER A 581 -11.19 -6.37 -20.10
CA SER A 581 -9.89 -6.55 -19.44
C SER A 581 -9.07 -5.27 -19.46
N TYR A 582 -8.99 -4.56 -20.59
CA TYR A 582 -8.27 -3.29 -20.66
C TYR A 582 -8.92 -2.20 -19.80
N ASP A 583 -10.25 -2.17 -19.76
CA ASP A 583 -11.00 -1.27 -18.90
C ASP A 583 -10.72 -1.53 -17.40
N PHE A 584 -10.68 -2.81 -17.00
CA PHE A 584 -10.33 -3.19 -15.63
C PHE A 584 -8.84 -2.90 -15.30
N MET A 585 -7.94 -3.16 -16.24
CA MET A 585 -6.50 -2.91 -16.06
C MET A 585 -6.17 -1.43 -15.81
N LEU A 586 -7.03 -0.50 -16.26
CA LEU A 586 -6.91 0.92 -15.94
C LEU A 586 -6.95 1.17 -14.43
N LEU A 587 -7.78 0.42 -13.68
CA LEU A 587 -7.90 0.54 -12.22
C LEU A 587 -6.62 0.19 -11.48
N TRP A 588 -5.85 -0.76 -12.03
CA TRP A 588 -4.61 -1.24 -11.46
C TRP A 588 -3.37 -0.56 -12.02
N ASN A 589 -3.57 0.50 -12.83
CA ASN A 589 -2.50 1.25 -13.48
C ASN A 589 -1.54 0.35 -14.30
N THR A 590 -2.05 -0.74 -14.85
CA THR A 590 -1.24 -1.80 -15.47
C THR A 590 -0.55 -1.32 -16.75
N PHE A 591 -1.11 -0.33 -17.44
CA PHE A 591 -0.50 0.22 -18.67
C PHE A 591 0.90 0.81 -18.43
N ASP A 592 1.18 1.35 -17.24
CA ASP A 592 2.50 1.88 -16.88
C ASP A 592 3.57 0.78 -16.78
N MET A 593 3.16 -0.49 -16.69
CA MET A 593 4.02 -1.66 -16.49
C MET A 593 4.12 -2.55 -17.72
N MET A 594 3.31 -2.31 -18.76
CA MET A 594 3.29 -3.16 -19.97
C MET A 594 4.61 -3.08 -20.75
N PRO A 595 5.17 -4.21 -21.17
CA PRO A 595 6.26 -4.25 -22.13
C PRO A 595 5.88 -3.58 -23.46
N LEU A 596 6.88 -3.14 -24.22
CA LEU A 596 6.69 -2.40 -25.47
C LEU A 596 5.92 -3.22 -26.54
N ASP A 597 6.24 -4.48 -26.68
CA ASP A 597 5.58 -5.41 -27.60
C ASP A 597 4.11 -5.64 -27.22
N VAL A 598 3.83 -5.83 -25.92
CA VAL A 598 2.46 -5.99 -25.40
C VAL A 598 1.63 -4.72 -25.59
N LEU A 599 2.22 -3.52 -25.40
CA LEU A 599 1.56 -2.26 -25.74
C LEU A 599 1.23 -2.17 -27.23
N GLY A 600 2.13 -2.64 -28.11
CA GLY A 600 1.89 -2.69 -29.56
C GLY A 600 0.72 -3.59 -29.93
N GLU A 601 0.64 -4.79 -29.34
CA GLU A 601 -0.49 -5.71 -29.54
C GLU A 601 -1.81 -5.14 -29.00
N ALA A 602 -1.77 -4.51 -27.83
CA ALA A 602 -2.93 -3.85 -27.23
C ALA A 602 -3.44 -2.72 -28.14
N LEU A 603 -2.53 -1.89 -28.69
CA LEU A 603 -2.90 -0.83 -29.63
C LEU A 603 -3.58 -1.38 -30.88
N ALA A 604 -3.07 -2.47 -31.45
CA ALA A 604 -3.67 -3.11 -32.63
C ALA A 604 -5.09 -3.62 -32.35
N LYS A 605 -5.27 -4.32 -31.23
CA LYS A 605 -6.58 -4.83 -30.79
C LYS A 605 -7.59 -3.71 -30.52
N ILE A 606 -7.19 -2.68 -29.80
CA ILE A 606 -8.04 -1.51 -29.51
C ILE A 606 -8.38 -0.76 -30.80
N SER A 607 -7.41 -0.57 -31.71
CA SER A 607 -7.64 0.13 -33.00
C SER A 607 -8.62 -0.62 -33.89
N THR A 608 -8.66 -1.95 -33.82
CA THR A 608 -9.66 -2.77 -34.52
C THR A 608 -11.07 -2.45 -34.00
N GLU A 609 -11.25 -2.35 -32.70
CA GLU A 609 -12.54 -1.98 -32.09
C GLU A 609 -12.93 -0.52 -32.40
N VAL A 610 -11.96 0.41 -32.36
CA VAL A 610 -12.17 1.80 -32.78
C VAL A 610 -12.70 1.84 -34.21
N SER A 611 -12.08 1.11 -35.15
CA SER A 611 -12.50 1.07 -36.57
C SER A 611 -13.91 0.47 -36.72
N ARG A 612 -14.23 -0.59 -35.95
CA ARG A 612 -15.55 -1.21 -35.91
C ARG A 612 -16.62 -0.20 -35.48
N LEU A 613 -16.36 0.51 -34.36
CA LEU A 613 -17.29 1.49 -33.81
C LEU A 613 -17.46 2.72 -34.74
N GLN A 614 -16.38 3.19 -35.37
CA GLN A 614 -16.45 4.25 -36.38
C GLN A 614 -17.33 3.87 -37.55
N GLY A 615 -17.31 2.58 -37.97
CA GLY A 615 -18.22 2.07 -39.00
C GLY A 615 -19.70 2.25 -38.65
N LEU A 616 -20.04 2.11 -37.35
CA LEU A 616 -21.42 2.24 -36.85
C LEU A 616 -21.86 3.68 -36.58
N LEU A 617 -20.95 4.65 -36.63
CA LEU A 617 -21.24 6.05 -36.34
C LEU A 617 -22.20 6.62 -37.39
N PRO A 618 -23.30 7.33 -37.02
CA PRO A 618 -24.21 8.00 -37.96
C PRO A 618 -23.47 9.01 -38.85
N GLN A 619 -23.87 9.12 -40.08
CA GLN A 619 -23.19 9.98 -41.10
C GLN A 619 -23.03 11.43 -40.60
N LYS A 620 -24.05 12.00 -40.00
CA LYS A 620 -23.98 13.37 -39.42
C LYS A 620 -22.91 13.51 -38.32
N MET A 621 -22.62 12.44 -37.62
CA MET A 621 -21.58 12.41 -36.56
C MET A 621 -20.20 12.22 -37.21
N LYS A 622 -20.08 11.44 -38.28
CA LYS A 622 -18.83 11.33 -39.10
C LYS A 622 -18.43 12.69 -39.68
N ASP A 623 -19.41 13.46 -40.19
CA ASP A 623 -19.18 14.80 -40.73
C ASP A 623 -18.64 15.75 -39.66
N ARG A 624 -19.03 15.56 -38.39
CA ARG A 624 -18.49 16.28 -37.23
C ARG A 624 -17.06 15.90 -36.86
N GLU A 625 -16.67 14.65 -37.09
CA GLU A 625 -15.28 14.22 -36.83
C GLU A 625 -14.27 14.94 -37.71
N ASN A 626 -14.69 15.27 -38.95
CA ASN A 626 -13.84 15.98 -39.90
C ASN A 626 -13.74 17.50 -39.61
N GLN A 627 -14.53 18.02 -38.67
CA GLN A 627 -14.42 19.42 -38.28
C GLN A 627 -13.36 19.59 -37.21
N PRO A 628 -12.50 20.61 -37.28
CA PRO A 628 -11.57 20.90 -36.22
C PRO A 628 -12.34 21.16 -34.92
N LEU A 629 -11.81 20.69 -33.79
CA LEU A 629 -12.33 21.10 -32.47
C LEU A 629 -12.28 22.62 -32.40
N ALA A 630 -13.39 23.24 -31.98
CA ALA A 630 -13.44 24.67 -31.86
C ALA A 630 -12.28 25.18 -30.99
N PRO A 631 -11.66 26.33 -31.31
CA PRO A 631 -10.57 26.86 -30.48
C PRO A 631 -10.92 26.97 -29.01
N LYS A 632 -12.20 27.22 -28.68
CA LYS A 632 -12.74 27.18 -27.33
C LYS A 632 -12.60 25.84 -26.64
N ASP A 633 -12.54 24.73 -27.36
CA ASP A 633 -12.38 23.38 -26.81
C ASP A 633 -10.89 23.03 -26.56
N GLN A 634 -9.99 23.86 -27.08
CA GLN A 634 -8.54 23.69 -26.96
C GLN A 634 -7.91 24.64 -25.93
N THR A 635 -8.55 25.76 -25.59
CA THR A 635 -7.99 26.78 -24.68
C THR A 635 -8.60 26.72 -23.29
N MET A 636 -7.84 27.22 -22.32
CA MET A 636 -8.21 27.29 -20.90
C MET A 636 -9.44 28.13 -20.59
N GLU A 637 -9.76 29.11 -21.41
CA GLU A 637 -10.95 29.97 -21.26
C GLU A 637 -12.26 29.19 -21.45
N ALA A 638 -12.20 28.08 -22.19
CA ALA A 638 -13.30 27.14 -22.32
C ALA A 638 -13.67 26.45 -21.00
N PHE A 639 -12.73 26.39 -20.06
CA PHE A 639 -12.87 25.65 -18.81
C PHE A 639 -13.32 26.52 -17.61
N SER A 640 -13.32 27.84 -17.75
CA SER A 640 -13.81 28.76 -16.71
C SER A 640 -15.32 29.00 -16.85
N GLY A 641 -16.11 28.17 -16.19
CA GLY A 641 -17.48 28.48 -15.76
C GLY A 641 -18.61 28.52 -16.80
N GLY A 642 -18.34 28.70 -18.11
CA GLY A 642 -19.37 28.82 -19.14
C GLY A 642 -19.54 27.61 -20.05
N TYR A 643 -18.57 26.72 -20.09
CA TYR A 643 -18.47 25.65 -21.10
C TYR A 643 -19.48 24.51 -20.87
N LEU A 644 -19.68 24.08 -19.62
CA LEU A 644 -20.71 23.06 -19.34
C LEU A 644 -22.11 23.53 -19.73
N SER A 645 -22.43 24.81 -19.49
CA SER A 645 -23.72 25.38 -19.89
C SER A 645 -23.87 25.50 -21.41
N SER A 646 -22.81 25.82 -22.16
CA SER A 646 -22.86 25.93 -23.64
C SER A 646 -22.89 24.56 -24.33
N ILE A 647 -22.21 23.54 -23.77
CA ILE A 647 -22.33 22.15 -24.21
C ILE A 647 -23.75 21.63 -23.98
N PHE A 648 -24.35 21.97 -22.82
CA PHE A 648 -25.70 21.54 -22.46
C PHE A 648 -26.81 22.29 -23.23
N SER A 649 -26.59 23.50 -23.72
CA SER A 649 -27.60 24.25 -24.52
C SER A 649 -27.87 23.63 -25.90
N ASN A 650 -26.89 22.92 -26.50
CA ASN A 650 -27.04 22.18 -27.75
C ASN A 650 -27.27 20.66 -27.59
N LYS A 651 -27.41 20.17 -26.37
CA LYS A 651 -27.47 18.75 -26.04
C LYS A 651 -28.65 18.04 -26.72
N ASN A 652 -29.82 18.70 -26.83
CA ASN A 652 -31.02 18.10 -27.44
C ASN A 652 -30.88 17.87 -28.91
N ALA A 653 -30.24 18.79 -29.66
CA ALA A 653 -29.95 18.61 -31.08
C ALA A 653 -28.87 17.53 -31.28
N LEU A 654 -27.87 17.50 -30.46
CA LEU A 654 -26.81 16.50 -30.49
C LEU A 654 -27.36 15.09 -30.26
N ILE A 655 -28.22 14.92 -29.23
CA ILE A 655 -28.88 13.63 -28.91
C ILE A 655 -29.73 13.10 -30.05
N LYS A 656 -30.42 13.98 -30.78
CA LYS A 656 -31.29 13.58 -31.90
C LYS A 656 -30.50 13.02 -33.09
N ASP A 657 -29.34 13.61 -33.38
CA ASP A 657 -28.47 13.22 -34.49
C ASP A 657 -27.51 12.07 -34.18
N SER A 658 -27.36 11.74 -32.89
CA SER A 658 -26.39 10.77 -32.39
C SER A 658 -26.92 9.36 -32.18
N LYS A 659 -28.23 9.10 -32.43
CA LYS A 659 -28.84 7.81 -32.11
C LYS A 659 -28.29 6.69 -32.98
N VAL A 660 -27.77 5.63 -32.36
CA VAL A 660 -27.38 4.38 -33.00
C VAL A 660 -28.44 3.33 -32.64
N GLU A 661 -29.11 2.75 -33.68
CA GLU A 661 -30.19 1.78 -33.44
C GLU A 661 -29.63 0.50 -32.78
N GLY A 662 -30.32 0.03 -31.76
CA GLY A 662 -29.96 -1.21 -31.06
C GLY A 662 -28.72 -1.10 -30.16
N TYR A 663 -28.14 0.10 -29.98
CA TYR A 663 -26.93 0.31 -29.19
C TYR A 663 -27.10 1.50 -28.23
N GLU A 664 -27.68 1.25 -27.06
CA GLU A 664 -28.10 2.34 -26.15
C GLU A 664 -26.93 3.14 -25.55
N ASN A 665 -25.83 2.48 -25.14
CA ASN A 665 -24.65 3.13 -24.56
C ASN A 665 -23.47 3.19 -25.56
N PHE A 666 -23.79 3.39 -26.84
CA PHE A 666 -22.82 3.47 -27.92
C PHE A 666 -21.66 4.44 -27.61
N TYR A 667 -21.99 5.63 -27.10
CA TYR A 667 -20.96 6.66 -26.85
C TYR A 667 -20.12 6.41 -25.62
N ASP A 668 -20.60 5.62 -24.66
CA ASP A 668 -19.77 5.12 -23.59
C ASP A 668 -18.68 4.19 -24.14
N ASP A 669 -19.03 3.24 -24.99
CA ASP A 669 -18.07 2.35 -25.64
C ASP A 669 -17.19 3.08 -26.66
N TYR A 670 -17.75 4.00 -27.42
CA TYR A 670 -17.00 4.81 -28.37
C TYR A 670 -15.90 5.63 -27.68
N CYS A 671 -16.26 6.34 -26.62
CA CYS A 671 -15.31 7.12 -25.83
C CYS A 671 -14.32 6.23 -25.09
N LEU A 672 -14.74 5.08 -24.58
CA LEU A 672 -13.85 4.11 -23.95
C LEU A 672 -12.79 3.58 -24.93
N ALA A 673 -13.19 3.20 -26.17
CA ALA A 673 -12.26 2.70 -27.19
C ALA A 673 -11.20 3.75 -27.54
N PHE A 674 -11.63 4.99 -27.82
CA PHE A 674 -10.69 6.08 -28.12
C PHE A 674 -9.85 6.47 -26.92
N PHE A 675 -10.42 6.46 -25.73
CA PHE A 675 -9.66 6.72 -24.50
C PHE A 675 -8.54 5.68 -24.31
N LEU A 676 -8.85 4.39 -24.42
CA LEU A 676 -7.86 3.30 -24.31
C LEU A 676 -6.82 3.38 -25.44
N GLN A 677 -7.23 3.70 -26.68
CA GLN A 677 -6.29 3.94 -27.78
C GLN A 677 -5.33 5.08 -27.46
N GLY A 678 -5.85 6.18 -26.94
CA GLY A 678 -5.03 7.32 -26.52
C GLY A 678 -4.08 7.00 -25.38
N VAL A 679 -4.52 6.23 -24.38
CA VAL A 679 -3.68 5.80 -23.26
C VAL A 679 -2.53 4.90 -23.72
N VAL A 680 -2.82 3.87 -24.52
CA VAL A 680 -1.78 2.97 -25.03
C VAL A 680 -0.81 3.69 -25.96
N ALA A 681 -1.34 4.55 -26.84
CA ALA A 681 -0.49 5.36 -27.71
C ALA A 681 0.40 6.34 -26.92
N TYR A 682 -0.09 6.91 -25.82
CA TYR A 682 0.72 7.72 -24.91
C TYR A 682 1.89 6.91 -24.30
N HIS A 683 1.62 5.70 -23.79
CA HIS A 683 2.67 4.85 -23.21
C HIS A 683 3.69 4.40 -24.25
N LEU A 684 3.28 4.15 -25.48
CA LEU A 684 4.19 3.85 -26.60
C LEU A 684 5.03 5.08 -26.99
N ALA A 685 4.42 6.28 -27.03
CA ALA A 685 5.12 7.51 -27.40
C ALA A 685 6.22 7.91 -26.40
N PHE A 686 5.99 7.64 -25.12
CA PHE A 686 6.86 8.03 -24.02
C PHE A 686 7.43 6.83 -23.26
N PHE A 687 7.63 5.71 -23.95
CA PHE A 687 8.20 4.51 -23.30
C PHE A 687 9.61 4.81 -22.77
N PRO A 688 9.91 4.52 -21.48
CA PRO A 688 11.12 5.02 -20.82
C PRO A 688 12.46 4.63 -21.45
N GLU A 689 12.49 3.47 -22.12
CA GLU A 689 13.72 2.87 -22.69
C GLU A 689 13.78 3.00 -24.23
N ALA A 690 12.75 3.65 -24.84
CA ALA A 690 12.67 3.85 -26.28
C ALA A 690 12.83 5.34 -26.64
N ALA A 691 13.18 5.60 -27.91
CA ALA A 691 13.14 6.96 -28.42
C ALA A 691 11.69 7.47 -28.50
N PHE A 692 11.50 8.78 -28.35
CA PHE A 692 10.19 9.40 -28.45
C PHE A 692 9.55 9.12 -29.81
N ASP A 693 8.33 8.56 -29.80
CA ASP A 693 7.53 8.27 -30.98
C ASP A 693 6.49 9.37 -31.20
N ARG A 694 6.79 10.24 -32.19
CA ARG A 694 5.93 11.36 -32.54
C ARG A 694 4.57 10.90 -33.11
N GLU A 695 4.57 9.86 -33.91
CA GLU A 695 3.33 9.35 -34.56
C GLU A 695 2.36 8.82 -33.47
N LYS A 696 2.87 8.10 -32.49
CA LYS A 696 2.05 7.62 -31.39
C LYS A 696 1.55 8.76 -30.48
N CYS A 697 2.37 9.80 -30.28
CA CYS A 697 1.94 10.99 -29.55
C CYS A 697 0.79 11.73 -30.28
N GLU A 698 0.88 11.90 -31.59
CA GLU A 698 -0.18 12.50 -32.38
C GLU A 698 -1.45 11.65 -32.39
N LEU A 699 -1.32 10.32 -32.47
CA LEU A 699 -2.44 9.39 -32.31
C LEU A 699 -3.12 9.54 -30.94
N ALA A 700 -2.34 9.63 -29.88
CA ALA A 700 -2.86 9.83 -28.50
C ALA A 700 -3.68 11.12 -28.41
N LEU A 701 -3.13 12.24 -28.90
CA LEU A 701 -3.82 13.52 -28.89
C LEU A 701 -5.12 13.49 -29.70
N LYS A 702 -5.12 12.90 -30.89
CA LYS A 702 -6.30 12.74 -31.76
C LYS A 702 -7.37 11.90 -31.08
N SER A 703 -6.97 10.81 -30.41
CA SER A 703 -7.88 9.93 -29.68
C SER A 703 -8.53 10.65 -28.51
N PHE A 704 -7.76 11.41 -27.73
CA PHE A 704 -8.26 12.21 -26.62
C PHE A 704 -9.19 13.34 -27.10
N ASP A 705 -8.90 13.97 -28.23
CA ASP A 705 -9.77 15.00 -28.81
C ASP A 705 -11.13 14.40 -29.24
N THR A 706 -11.15 13.15 -29.70
CA THR A 706 -12.39 12.44 -29.98
C THR A 706 -13.21 12.20 -28.71
N VAL A 707 -12.58 11.80 -27.62
CA VAL A 707 -13.28 11.66 -26.32
C VAL A 707 -13.91 12.99 -25.89
N PHE A 708 -13.19 14.11 -25.99
CA PHE A 708 -13.75 15.42 -25.63
C PHE A 708 -14.93 15.80 -26.51
N ARG A 709 -14.89 15.50 -27.80
CA ARG A 709 -15.96 15.76 -28.75
C ARG A 709 -17.27 15.08 -28.37
N TYR A 710 -17.18 13.82 -27.90
CA TYR A 710 -18.34 12.98 -27.61
C TYR A 710 -18.66 12.85 -26.13
N ALA A 711 -17.88 13.44 -25.25
CA ALA A 711 -18.08 13.44 -23.80
C ALA A 711 -19.51 13.83 -23.35
N PRO A 712 -20.21 14.82 -24.00
CA PRO A 712 -21.57 15.16 -23.63
C PRO A 712 -22.59 14.04 -23.81
N LEU A 713 -22.25 12.99 -24.57
CA LEU A 713 -23.11 11.83 -24.87
C LEU A 713 -22.83 10.63 -23.98
N ILE A 714 -21.75 10.64 -23.17
CA ILE A 714 -21.43 9.61 -22.20
C ILE A 714 -22.51 9.60 -21.11
N LYS A 715 -23.01 8.42 -20.77
CA LYS A 715 -24.04 8.23 -19.74
C LYS A 715 -23.45 7.68 -18.45
N ASP A 716 -22.68 6.62 -18.53
CA ASP A 716 -22.20 5.83 -17.38
C ASP A 716 -20.68 5.95 -17.14
N ASP A 717 -19.86 5.90 -18.20
CA ASP A 717 -18.40 5.81 -18.10
C ASP A 717 -17.72 7.20 -18.12
N THR A 718 -18.26 8.14 -17.36
CA THR A 718 -17.77 9.54 -17.26
C THR A 718 -16.31 9.66 -16.83
N TYR A 719 -15.75 8.66 -16.14
CA TYR A 719 -14.33 8.64 -15.75
C TYR A 719 -13.40 8.77 -16.97
N THR A 720 -13.78 8.27 -18.15
CA THR A 720 -12.98 8.39 -19.38
C THR A 720 -12.69 9.85 -19.73
N TYR A 721 -13.66 10.76 -19.50
CA TYR A 721 -13.47 12.19 -19.68
C TYR A 721 -12.43 12.77 -18.70
N TYR A 722 -12.52 12.43 -17.42
CA TYR A 722 -11.58 12.93 -16.41
C TYR A 722 -10.16 12.42 -16.63
N PHE A 723 -9.99 11.13 -16.91
CA PHE A 723 -8.68 10.56 -17.23
C PHE A 723 -8.10 11.12 -18.53
N THR A 724 -8.93 11.44 -19.54
CA THR A 724 -8.47 12.08 -20.78
C THR A 724 -7.82 13.44 -20.50
N HIS A 725 -8.39 14.24 -19.60
CA HIS A 725 -7.76 15.49 -19.16
C HIS A 725 -6.40 15.24 -18.51
N TYR A 726 -6.30 14.22 -17.66
CA TYR A 726 -5.05 13.86 -17.01
C TYR A 726 -3.96 13.50 -18.01
N TYR A 727 -4.22 12.56 -18.92
CA TYR A 727 -3.22 12.13 -19.91
C TYR A 727 -2.84 13.26 -20.89
N LYS A 728 -3.78 14.11 -21.30
CA LYS A 728 -3.45 15.28 -22.12
C LYS A 728 -2.53 16.26 -21.38
N ALA A 729 -2.75 16.49 -20.10
CA ALA A 729 -1.84 17.28 -19.29
C ALA A 729 -0.45 16.63 -19.14
N LYS A 730 -0.38 15.30 -19.00
CA LYS A 730 0.90 14.55 -19.01
C LYS A 730 1.67 14.75 -20.31
N ILE A 731 1.02 14.69 -21.47
CA ILE A 731 1.65 15.02 -22.77
C ILE A 731 2.21 16.45 -22.75
N TRP A 732 1.48 17.42 -22.21
CA TRP A 732 1.94 18.80 -22.11
C TRP A 732 3.13 18.98 -21.19
N ILE A 733 3.23 18.20 -20.10
CA ILE A 733 4.43 18.18 -19.26
C ILE A 733 5.65 17.72 -20.09
N HIS A 734 5.51 16.63 -20.86
CA HIS A 734 6.56 16.15 -21.74
C HIS A 734 6.94 17.17 -22.84
N GLN A 735 6.02 18.01 -23.27
CA GLN A 735 6.24 19.09 -24.22
C GLN A 735 6.83 20.37 -23.60
N GLY A 736 7.07 20.39 -22.27
CA GLY A 736 7.51 21.60 -21.57
C GLY A 736 6.43 22.65 -21.34
N ARG A 737 5.17 22.38 -21.71
CA ARG A 737 4.01 23.25 -21.54
C ARG A 737 3.46 23.18 -20.12
N LEU A 738 4.29 23.54 -19.14
CA LEU A 738 4.00 23.33 -17.73
C LEU A 738 2.82 24.16 -17.21
N ASP A 739 2.63 25.37 -17.73
CA ASP A 739 1.52 26.25 -17.33
C ASP A 739 0.17 25.73 -17.80
N ASP A 740 0.10 25.24 -19.05
CA ASP A 740 -1.10 24.61 -19.60
C ASP A 740 -1.47 23.34 -18.84
N ALA A 741 -0.47 22.51 -18.53
CA ALA A 741 -0.65 21.28 -17.75
C ALA A 741 -1.16 21.61 -16.35
N GLN A 742 -0.54 22.57 -15.65
CA GLN A 742 -0.95 23.00 -14.31
C GLN A 742 -2.38 23.52 -14.29
N ALA A 743 -2.71 24.34 -15.27
CA ALA A 743 -4.04 24.91 -15.36
C ALA A 743 -5.10 23.83 -15.62
N ARG A 744 -4.79 22.80 -16.43
CA ARG A 744 -5.68 21.64 -16.65
C ARG A 744 -5.86 20.80 -15.41
N PHE A 745 -4.82 20.57 -14.63
CA PHE A 745 -4.91 19.90 -13.36
C PHE A 745 -5.73 20.68 -12.33
N LYS A 746 -5.55 22.00 -12.24
CA LYS A 746 -6.38 22.86 -11.38
C LYS A 746 -7.86 22.84 -11.80
N TYR A 747 -8.14 22.77 -13.08
CA TYR A 747 -9.52 22.61 -13.58
C TYR A 747 -10.13 21.29 -13.07
N LEU A 748 -9.43 20.16 -13.18
CA LEU A 748 -9.90 18.87 -12.66
C LEU A 748 -10.17 18.92 -11.15
N LEU A 749 -9.31 19.56 -10.37
CA LEU A 749 -9.53 19.78 -8.94
C LEU A 749 -10.76 20.67 -8.68
N GLY A 750 -10.98 21.69 -9.50
CA GLY A 750 -12.15 22.56 -9.42
C GLY A 750 -13.47 21.84 -9.69
N LEU A 751 -13.48 20.93 -10.66
CA LEU A 751 -14.66 20.07 -10.92
C LEU A 751 -14.99 19.16 -9.74
N SER A 752 -13.98 18.75 -8.98
CA SER A 752 -14.16 17.88 -7.82
C SER A 752 -14.54 18.65 -6.56
N ASN A 753 -14.08 19.90 -6.40
CA ASN A 753 -14.34 20.72 -5.22
C ASN A 753 -15.83 21.05 -5.00
N THR A 754 -16.65 20.98 -6.03
CA THR A 754 -18.12 21.09 -5.87
C THR A 754 -18.74 19.88 -5.18
N ASN A 755 -17.99 18.76 -5.03
CA ASN A 755 -18.47 17.50 -4.44
C ASN A 755 -17.51 16.86 -3.42
N LEU A 756 -16.26 17.30 -3.29
CA LEU A 756 -15.22 16.62 -2.49
C LEU A 756 -14.97 17.21 -1.11
N LEU A 757 -15.48 18.41 -0.83
CA LEU A 757 -15.41 19.02 0.49
C LEU A 757 -16.59 18.64 1.40
N GLY A 758 -17.56 17.91 0.89
CA GLY A 758 -18.57 17.27 1.72
C GLY A 758 -18.11 15.86 2.10
N LEU A 759 -17.67 15.63 3.32
CA LEU A 759 -17.61 14.31 3.92
C LEU A 759 -18.80 13.37 3.57
N PRO A 760 -20.00 13.85 3.18
CA PRO A 760 -21.07 13.01 2.67
C PRO A 760 -20.77 12.26 1.39
N ALA A 761 -19.79 12.64 0.58
CA ALA A 761 -19.37 11.86 -0.59
C ALA A 761 -18.46 10.68 -0.22
N LEU A 762 -17.75 10.76 0.90
CA LEU A 762 -17.08 9.62 1.55
C LEU A 762 -18.06 8.76 2.36
N VAL A 763 -19.18 9.31 2.78
CA VAL A 763 -20.20 8.66 3.61
C VAL A 763 -21.52 8.61 2.84
N GLY A 764 -21.68 7.68 1.90
CA GLY A 764 -22.98 7.24 1.40
C GLY A 764 -23.77 8.17 0.47
N GLY A 765 -23.16 9.18 -0.12
CA GLY A 765 -23.80 9.96 -1.18
C GLY A 765 -24.04 9.13 -2.43
N LYS A 766 -25.26 9.10 -2.96
CA LYS A 766 -25.65 8.56 -4.28
C LYS A 766 -24.93 9.35 -5.39
N GLY A 767 -23.61 9.46 -5.32
CA GLY A 767 -22.79 10.31 -6.17
C GLY A 767 -21.91 9.47 -7.09
N LYS A 768 -21.83 9.97 -8.23
CA LYS A 768 -20.86 9.86 -9.32
C LYS A 768 -19.62 8.98 -9.05
N ASN A 769 -19.16 8.38 -10.08
CA ASN A 769 -18.05 7.44 -10.24
C ASN A 769 -16.91 7.56 -9.20
N SER A 770 -16.74 6.51 -8.39
CA SER A 770 -15.61 6.34 -7.49
C SER A 770 -14.23 6.42 -8.18
N LEU A 771 -14.15 6.18 -9.50
CA LEU A 771 -12.93 6.31 -10.30
C LEU A 771 -12.44 7.76 -10.46
N GLU A 772 -13.30 8.74 -10.30
CA GLU A 772 -12.91 10.15 -10.28
C GLU A 772 -11.94 10.46 -9.13
N ILE A 773 -12.05 9.74 -8.01
CA ILE A 773 -11.12 9.87 -6.88
C ILE A 773 -9.70 9.45 -7.28
N MET A 774 -9.55 8.39 -8.07
CA MET A 774 -8.23 7.96 -8.57
C MET A 774 -7.58 9.04 -9.43
N VAL A 775 -8.35 9.71 -10.29
CA VAL A 775 -7.83 10.82 -11.11
C VAL A 775 -7.28 11.93 -10.22
N LEU A 776 -7.93 12.23 -9.09
CA LEU A 776 -7.48 13.30 -8.20
C LEU A 776 -6.13 13.00 -7.56
N PHE A 777 -5.89 11.76 -7.11
CA PHE A 777 -4.57 11.35 -6.64
C PHE A 777 -3.50 11.53 -7.73
N LYS A 778 -3.83 11.11 -8.98
CA LYS A 778 -2.93 11.28 -10.13
C LYS A 778 -2.67 12.77 -10.43
N VAL A 779 -3.69 13.62 -10.31
CA VAL A 779 -3.58 15.08 -10.52
C VAL A 779 -2.67 15.73 -9.48
N HIS A 780 -2.82 15.39 -8.20
CA HIS A 780 -1.93 15.91 -7.16
C HIS A 780 -0.48 15.53 -7.41
N SER A 781 -0.23 14.29 -7.82
CA SER A 781 1.11 13.85 -8.21
C SER A 781 1.64 14.61 -9.43
N GLY A 782 0.80 14.83 -10.44
CA GLY A 782 1.17 15.60 -11.62
C GLY A 782 1.52 17.06 -11.32
N LEU A 783 0.85 17.69 -10.34
CA LEU A 783 1.20 19.03 -9.87
C LEU A 783 2.59 19.05 -9.22
N LEU A 784 2.91 18.07 -8.38
CA LEU A 784 4.25 17.93 -7.81
C LEU A 784 5.33 17.70 -8.88
N GLU A 785 5.01 16.91 -9.91
CA GLU A 785 5.90 16.70 -11.06
C GLU A 785 6.22 18.03 -11.79
N ILE A 786 5.22 18.90 -11.97
CA ILE A 786 5.39 20.23 -12.56
C ILE A 786 6.29 21.11 -11.68
N GLU A 787 6.09 21.10 -10.36
CA GLU A 787 6.93 21.83 -9.42
C GLU A 787 8.38 21.36 -9.48
N THR A 788 8.60 20.05 -9.54
CA THR A 788 9.94 19.44 -9.67
C THR A 788 10.59 19.82 -11.00
N ALA A 789 9.85 19.79 -12.12
CA ALA A 789 10.36 20.19 -13.42
C ALA A 789 10.77 21.68 -13.45
N ARG A 790 9.98 22.56 -12.83
CA ARG A 790 10.32 23.99 -12.71
C ARG A 790 11.55 24.22 -11.85
N ALA A 791 11.66 23.51 -10.72
CA ALA A 791 12.84 23.60 -9.85
C ALA A 791 14.11 23.13 -10.56
N ALA A 792 14.07 22.06 -11.35
CA ALA A 792 15.18 21.59 -12.16
C ALA A 792 15.60 22.63 -13.22
N ALA A 793 14.64 23.22 -13.91
CA ALA A 793 14.90 24.27 -14.91
C ALA A 793 15.53 25.53 -14.28
N SER A 794 15.08 25.95 -13.10
CA SER A 794 15.64 27.11 -12.39
C SER A 794 17.04 26.84 -11.83
N GLY A 795 17.32 25.64 -11.34
CA GLY A 795 18.65 25.20 -10.87
C GLY A 795 19.67 25.15 -12.02
N TYR A 796 19.25 24.71 -13.22
CA TYR A 796 20.10 24.72 -14.42
C TYR A 796 20.43 26.15 -14.87
N ALA A 797 19.45 27.05 -14.84
CA ALA A 797 19.66 28.46 -15.18
C ALA A 797 20.64 29.15 -14.24
N SER A 798 20.57 28.87 -12.91
CA SER A 798 21.50 29.42 -11.93
C SER A 798 22.91 28.85 -12.08
N SER A 799 23.11 27.60 -12.45
CA SER A 799 24.41 26.98 -12.68
C SER A 799 25.11 27.54 -13.93
N ILE A 800 24.34 27.86 -15.00
CA ILE A 800 24.89 28.50 -16.20
C ILE A 800 25.29 29.97 -15.94
N MET A 801 24.54 30.68 -15.07
CA MET A 801 24.88 32.05 -14.70
C MET A 801 26.09 32.11 -13.75
N SER A 802 26.33 31.08 -12.95
CA SER A 802 27.49 31.01 -12.08
C SER A 802 28.79 30.53 -12.79
N SER A 803 28.67 29.97 -13.99
CA SER A 803 29.79 29.51 -14.83
C SER A 803 30.22 30.53 -15.92
N LYS A 804 29.54 31.66 -15.99
CA LYS A 804 29.94 32.87 -16.76
C LYS A 804 30.44 33.94 -15.81
#